data_39d07dacf40479c2b6ee7756bc14bbb0
#
_entry.id   39d07dacf40479c2b6ee7756bc14bbb0
#
_cell.length_a   1.000
_cell.length_b   1.000
_cell.length_c   1.000
_cell.angle_alpha   90.00
_cell.angle_beta   90.00
_cell.angle_gamma   90.00
#
_symmetry.space_group_name_H-M   'P 1'
#
loop_
_entity.id
_entity.type
_entity.pdbx_description
1 polymer ?
#
loop_
_entity_poly.entity_id
_entity_poly.type
_entity_poly.pdbx_seq_one_letter_code
_entity_poly.pdbx_strand_id
1 'polypeptide(L)'
;DINQVNPPMRLEVSQPVLDFKDMAKLRDIDAFTQGKFKSATLDITYPVSWGHDGVEAKLASLCAEAVDAIKGGKNILIISDRGVSVTQVAIPAVLALSAIHQHLVREGLRTTAGLVVETGSAREVHHFAVLAGYGAEAVHPYLALETLAALHKDLPADLSTDKAIYNYIKAIGKGLSKIMSKMGVSTYMSYCGAQLFEAIGINSETVQKYFTGTPSRVEGIGIFEMAEEAIRMHKAAFGADPVLANMLDTGGEYAWRARGEEHMWTPDAIAKLQHSTRSNNFNTYKEYAQIINDQSKRHLTLRGLFEFKIDPAKAISVDEVEPATEIVKRFATGAMSLGSISTEAHATLAIAMNRIGGKSNTGEGGEDPARYRNELKGIPIKKGETLKSVIGAEQVEVDVELKDGDSLRSRIKQVASGRFGVTAEYLSSSDQIQIKMAQGAKPGEGGQLPGSKVSEYIGKLRYSVPGVGLISPPPHHDIYSIEDLAQLIHDLKNVAPHADISVKLVSEIGVGTIAAGVAKCKADHVVIAGHDGGTGASPWSSIKHAGSPWEIGLAETQQTLVLNGLRGRIRVQTDGQLKTGRDVAVGALLGADEFGFATAPLVVEGCIMMRKCHLNTCPVGVATQDPALRKKFSGKPEHVVNYFFFIAEEVRQIMAQLGIKKFDDMIGRADLLDMRAGIEHWKASGLDFGRLLAVPQVSVDVPRLHMSTQDHGLEKALDQKLIEKSKPAIERGEKVQFMEVARNVNRSVGAMLSGAVTKVHPEGLPDDTIRIQLEGTGGQSFGAFLCNGITLYLIGDANDYTGKGLSGGRVVVRPSIDFRGEAVNNIIVGNTVMIGATRGEAFFAGVAGERFAVRLSGATAVVEGTGDHGCEYMTGGTVAVLGKTGRNFAAGMSGGVAYVYDEDGQFSKKCNTAMVSMEKVLTAAEQEASLPRAIWHRDQTDEAQLKK
;
A
#
# COMPACT_ATOMS: atom_id res chain seq x y z
N ASP A 1 27.00 -28.37 -1.29
CA ASP A 1 27.06 -29.67 -1.98
C ASP A 1 26.06 -30.61 -1.33
N ILE A 2 25.16 -31.17 -2.10
CA ILE A 2 24.12 -32.12 -1.63
C ILE A 2 24.71 -33.42 -1.05
N ASN A 3 25.95 -33.72 -1.39
CA ASN A 3 26.67 -34.90 -0.92
C ASN A 3 27.57 -34.59 0.29
N GLN A 4 27.56 -33.37 0.82
CA GLN A 4 28.40 -33.00 1.95
C GLN A 4 27.81 -33.55 3.26
N VAL A 5 28.50 -34.51 3.88
CA VAL A 5 28.04 -35.17 5.11
C VAL A 5 28.23 -34.27 6.33
N ASN A 6 29.25 -33.43 6.34
CA ASN A 6 29.54 -32.50 7.45
C ASN A 6 29.21 -31.07 7.02
N PRO A 7 28.41 -30.32 7.80
CA PRO A 7 28.12 -28.93 7.48
C PRO A 7 29.44 -28.12 7.50
N PRO A 8 29.56 -27.10 6.59
CA PRO A 8 30.74 -26.24 6.62
C PRO A 8 30.76 -25.46 7.94
N MET A 9 31.96 -25.16 8.40
CA MET A 9 32.17 -24.36 9.59
C MET A 9 31.69 -22.94 9.34
N ARG A 10 30.88 -22.40 10.26
CA ARG A 10 30.32 -21.05 10.19
C ARG A 10 30.74 -20.24 11.42
N LEU A 11 30.95 -18.95 11.20
CA LEU A 11 30.97 -17.98 12.27
C LEU A 11 29.57 -17.38 12.38
N GLU A 12 28.92 -17.54 13.52
CA GLU A 12 27.57 -17.02 13.74
C GLU A 12 27.63 -15.80 14.67
N VAL A 13 26.88 -14.77 14.33
CA VAL A 13 26.66 -13.58 15.16
C VAL A 13 25.17 -13.50 15.52
N SER A 14 24.86 -12.97 16.69
CA SER A 14 23.48 -12.89 17.19
C SER A 14 22.62 -11.95 16.34
N GLN A 15 23.24 -11.00 15.64
CA GLN A 15 22.59 -10.00 14.79
C GLN A 15 23.61 -9.33 13.86
N PRO A 16 23.16 -8.73 12.74
CA PRO A 16 24.09 -8.19 11.74
C PRO A 16 24.70 -6.84 12.10
N VAL A 17 24.27 -6.19 13.17
CA VAL A 17 24.82 -4.89 13.61
C VAL A 17 25.77 -5.13 14.77
N LEU A 18 27.05 -4.92 14.53
CA LEU A 18 28.13 -5.24 15.48
C LEU A 18 28.43 -4.07 16.40
N ASP A 19 28.60 -4.35 17.69
CA ASP A 19 29.12 -3.38 18.66
C ASP A 19 30.65 -3.33 18.63
N PHE A 20 31.26 -2.52 19.53
CA PHE A 20 32.73 -2.39 19.62
C PHE A 20 33.42 -3.67 20.04
N LYS A 21 32.80 -4.48 20.91
CA LYS A 21 33.36 -5.73 21.39
C LYS A 21 33.34 -6.80 20.31
N ASP A 22 32.24 -6.86 19.55
CA ASP A 22 32.11 -7.81 18.42
C ASP A 22 33.14 -7.49 17.34
N MET A 23 33.32 -6.19 17.02
CA MET A 23 34.29 -5.77 16.00
C MET A 23 35.73 -6.03 16.44
N ALA A 24 36.08 -5.83 17.70
CA ALA A 24 37.40 -6.16 18.23
C ALA A 24 37.69 -7.67 18.11
N LYS A 25 36.71 -8.53 18.45
CA LYS A 25 36.85 -9.98 18.29
C LYS A 25 37.03 -10.38 16.82
N LEU A 26 36.33 -9.75 15.90
CA LEU A 26 36.47 -10.04 14.46
C LEU A 26 37.84 -9.67 13.92
N ARG A 27 38.47 -8.62 14.43
CA ARG A 27 39.85 -8.29 14.07
C ARG A 27 40.85 -9.31 14.53
N ASP A 28 40.68 -9.87 15.73
CA ASP A 28 41.52 -10.90 16.32
C ASP A 28 40.94 -12.32 16.19
N ILE A 29 40.09 -12.54 15.20
CA ILE A 29 39.30 -13.78 15.07
C ILE A 29 40.20 -15.03 14.96
N ASP A 30 41.41 -14.89 14.42
CA ASP A 30 42.40 -15.94 14.30
C ASP A 30 42.71 -16.54 15.69
N ALA A 31 42.96 -15.67 16.66
CA ALA A 31 43.23 -16.08 18.05
C ALA A 31 42.03 -16.79 18.70
N PHE A 32 40.82 -16.22 18.52
CA PHE A 32 39.60 -16.79 19.09
C PHE A 32 39.18 -18.13 18.47
N THR A 33 39.51 -18.34 17.20
CA THR A 33 39.09 -19.53 16.43
C THR A 33 40.23 -20.53 16.19
N GLN A 34 41.41 -20.32 16.82
CA GLN A 34 42.57 -21.19 16.67
C GLN A 34 42.99 -21.39 15.20
N GLY A 35 43.01 -20.30 14.43
CA GLY A 35 43.40 -20.27 13.03
C GLY A 35 42.35 -20.69 12.02
N LYS A 36 41.13 -21.04 12.47
CA LYS A 36 40.06 -21.49 11.58
C LYS A 36 39.44 -20.33 10.74
N PHE A 37 39.33 -19.15 11.34
CA PHE A 37 38.94 -17.94 10.66
C PHE A 37 40.06 -16.90 10.75
N LYS A 38 40.25 -16.16 9.66
CA LYS A 38 41.26 -15.11 9.57
C LYS A 38 40.71 -13.90 8.88
N SER A 39 40.86 -12.75 9.50
CA SER A 39 40.37 -11.49 8.92
C SER A 39 41.46 -10.71 8.17
N ALA A 40 41.03 -9.89 7.25
CA ALA A 40 41.85 -8.83 6.64
C ALA A 40 41.00 -7.54 6.56
N THR A 41 41.61 -6.39 6.86
CA THR A 41 40.96 -5.08 6.72
C THR A 41 41.35 -4.49 5.37
N LEU A 42 40.35 -4.12 4.59
CA LEU A 42 40.50 -3.40 3.33
C LEU A 42 40.14 -1.93 3.61
N ASP A 43 41.12 -1.05 3.57
CA ASP A 43 40.95 0.39 3.77
C ASP A 43 40.38 1.01 2.48
N ILE A 44 39.15 1.55 2.54
CA ILE A 44 38.48 2.17 1.39
C ILE A 44 38.79 3.68 1.24
N THR A 45 39.76 4.19 1.99
CA THR A 45 40.19 5.58 1.85
C THR A 45 41.29 5.73 0.79
N TYR A 46 41.40 6.93 0.24
CA TYR A 46 42.45 7.32 -0.70
C TYR A 46 42.84 8.79 -0.49
N PRO A 47 44.03 9.24 -0.95
CA PRO A 47 44.48 10.62 -0.76
C PRO A 47 43.51 11.63 -1.39
N VAL A 48 43.07 12.64 -0.63
CA VAL A 48 42.21 13.74 -1.12
C VAL A 48 42.85 14.43 -2.33
N SER A 49 44.17 14.47 -2.40
CA SER A 49 44.92 15.07 -3.51
C SER A 49 44.73 14.38 -4.87
N TRP A 50 44.22 13.14 -4.88
CA TRP A 50 43.90 12.43 -6.13
C TRP A 50 42.58 12.91 -6.75
N GLY A 51 41.77 13.69 -6.00
CA GLY A 51 40.49 14.19 -6.47
C GLY A 51 39.50 13.05 -6.75
N HIS A 52 38.47 13.35 -7.53
CA HIS A 52 37.45 12.36 -7.91
C HIS A 52 37.99 11.23 -8.79
N ASP A 53 39.07 11.49 -9.60
CA ASP A 53 39.67 10.48 -10.48
C ASP A 53 40.32 9.34 -9.67
N GLY A 54 40.76 9.60 -8.45
CA GLY A 54 41.34 8.61 -7.54
C GLY A 54 40.44 7.45 -7.19
N VAL A 55 39.12 7.61 -7.31
CA VAL A 55 38.12 6.58 -6.95
C VAL A 55 38.28 5.31 -7.82
N GLU A 56 38.47 5.45 -9.12
CA GLU A 56 38.59 4.30 -10.02
C GLU A 56 39.83 3.47 -9.73
N ALA A 57 40.99 4.14 -9.55
CA ALA A 57 42.26 3.47 -9.20
C ALA A 57 42.12 2.74 -7.83
N LYS A 58 41.49 3.38 -6.84
CA LYS A 58 41.32 2.77 -5.54
C LYS A 58 40.32 1.59 -5.57
N LEU A 59 39.24 1.68 -6.33
CA LEU A 59 38.33 0.54 -6.51
C LEU A 59 39.02 -0.66 -7.14
N ALA A 60 39.85 -0.44 -8.16
CA ALA A 60 40.63 -1.50 -8.80
C ALA A 60 41.64 -2.14 -7.82
N SER A 61 42.34 -1.33 -7.02
CA SER A 61 43.23 -1.81 -5.96
C SER A 61 42.49 -2.65 -4.92
N LEU A 62 41.33 -2.17 -4.41
CA LEU A 62 40.53 -2.90 -3.43
C LEU A 62 40.04 -4.26 -3.94
N CYS A 63 39.65 -4.35 -5.21
CA CYS A 63 39.25 -5.61 -5.82
C CYS A 63 40.43 -6.59 -5.89
N ALA A 64 41.63 -6.13 -6.25
CA ALA A 64 42.83 -6.96 -6.25
C ALA A 64 43.24 -7.37 -4.82
N GLU A 65 43.26 -6.44 -3.88
CA GLU A 65 43.55 -6.70 -2.47
C GLU A 65 42.61 -7.75 -1.86
N ALA A 66 41.32 -7.73 -2.21
CA ALA A 66 40.33 -8.72 -1.76
C ALA A 66 40.65 -10.10 -2.29
N VAL A 67 41.01 -10.24 -3.58
CA VAL A 67 41.43 -11.52 -4.18
C VAL A 67 42.68 -12.05 -3.54
N ASP A 68 43.69 -11.19 -3.35
CA ASP A 68 44.98 -11.57 -2.74
C ASP A 68 44.81 -12.00 -1.27
N ALA A 69 43.97 -11.30 -0.51
CA ALA A 69 43.64 -11.66 0.86
C ALA A 69 43.02 -13.05 0.94
N ILE A 70 42.03 -13.37 0.07
CA ILE A 70 41.39 -14.69 0.02
C ILE A 70 42.36 -15.77 -0.38
N LYS A 71 43.16 -15.55 -1.43
CA LYS A 71 44.20 -16.48 -1.87
C LYS A 71 45.27 -16.65 -0.80
N GLY A 72 45.51 -15.64 0.04
CA GLY A 72 46.37 -15.68 1.21
C GLY A 72 45.76 -16.39 2.45
N GLY A 73 44.55 -16.99 2.30
CA GLY A 73 43.87 -17.75 3.33
C GLY A 73 43.03 -16.94 4.30
N LYS A 74 42.70 -15.68 3.97
CA LYS A 74 41.75 -14.87 4.72
C LYS A 74 40.32 -15.24 4.27
N ASN A 75 39.41 -15.36 5.21
CA ASN A 75 38.02 -15.73 4.95
C ASN A 75 37.00 -14.76 5.59
N ILE A 76 37.49 -13.65 6.19
CA ILE A 76 36.67 -12.50 6.59
C ILE A 76 37.37 -11.25 6.09
N LEU A 77 36.66 -10.48 5.25
CA LEU A 77 37.12 -9.19 4.74
C LEU A 77 36.35 -8.05 5.42
N ILE A 78 37.08 -7.19 6.12
CA ILE A 78 36.54 -6.00 6.80
C ILE A 78 36.77 -4.81 5.90
N ILE A 79 35.71 -4.30 5.30
CA ILE A 79 35.69 -3.14 4.41
C ILE A 79 35.51 -1.90 5.29
N SER A 80 36.55 -1.07 5.43
CA SER A 80 36.59 -0.02 6.47
C SER A 80 36.87 1.36 5.91
N ASP A 81 36.09 2.35 6.30
CA ASP A 81 36.34 3.80 6.07
C ASP A 81 37.01 4.48 7.27
N ARG A 82 37.45 3.73 8.28
CA ARG A 82 38.00 4.30 9.53
C ARG A 82 39.30 5.07 9.34
N GLY A 83 39.97 4.89 8.19
CA GLY A 83 41.17 5.65 7.80
C GLY A 83 40.90 7.12 7.37
N VAL A 84 39.65 7.57 7.37
CA VAL A 84 39.30 8.96 7.04
C VAL A 84 40.04 9.94 7.92
N SER A 85 40.68 10.93 7.31
CA SER A 85 41.48 11.96 7.99
C SER A 85 41.49 13.24 7.15
N VAL A 86 42.17 14.29 7.60
CA VAL A 86 42.33 15.53 6.85
C VAL A 86 42.89 15.30 5.43
N THR A 87 43.72 14.25 5.25
CA THR A 87 44.38 13.91 3.98
C THR A 87 43.79 12.72 3.24
N GLN A 88 42.85 11.99 3.85
CA GLN A 88 42.25 10.77 3.32
C GLN A 88 40.73 10.89 3.23
N VAL A 89 40.16 10.67 2.06
CA VAL A 89 38.71 10.62 1.81
C VAL A 89 38.27 9.19 1.55
N ALA A 90 37.10 8.80 2.04
CA ALA A 90 36.55 7.48 1.80
C ALA A 90 35.74 7.40 0.50
N ILE A 91 35.83 6.27 -0.19
CA ILE A 91 34.84 5.86 -1.19
C ILE A 91 33.50 5.62 -0.45
N PRO A 92 32.32 5.97 -1.02
CA PRO A 92 31.06 5.59 -0.43
C PRO A 92 30.99 4.10 -0.14
N ALA A 93 30.67 3.74 1.10
CA ALA A 93 30.77 2.37 1.60
C ALA A 93 30.02 1.33 0.73
N VAL A 94 28.83 1.68 0.23
CA VAL A 94 28.04 0.79 -0.63
C VAL A 94 28.70 0.58 -1.99
N LEU A 95 29.36 1.60 -2.56
CA LEU A 95 30.09 1.48 -3.82
C LEU A 95 31.31 0.57 -3.67
N ALA A 96 32.10 0.75 -2.62
CA ALA A 96 33.26 -0.09 -2.34
C ALA A 96 32.85 -1.55 -2.06
N LEU A 97 31.82 -1.75 -1.22
CA LEU A 97 31.29 -3.08 -0.92
C LEU A 97 30.79 -3.79 -2.18
N SER A 98 29.97 -3.12 -2.97
CA SER A 98 29.38 -3.72 -4.17
C SER A 98 30.44 -4.01 -5.23
N ALA A 99 31.42 -3.13 -5.42
CA ALA A 99 32.56 -3.37 -6.30
C ALA A 99 33.31 -4.64 -5.93
N ILE A 100 33.67 -4.81 -4.67
CA ILE A 100 34.33 -6.01 -4.13
C ILE A 100 33.42 -7.25 -4.29
N HIS A 101 32.17 -7.15 -3.89
CA HIS A 101 31.18 -8.23 -4.00
C HIS A 101 31.07 -8.74 -5.44
N GLN A 102 30.79 -7.84 -6.39
CA GLN A 102 30.64 -8.19 -7.81
C GLN A 102 31.94 -8.72 -8.43
N HIS A 103 33.08 -8.16 -8.03
CA HIS A 103 34.36 -8.67 -8.49
C HIS A 103 34.62 -10.09 -8.01
N LEU A 104 34.40 -10.37 -6.72
CA LEU A 104 34.55 -11.72 -6.15
C LEU A 104 33.55 -12.72 -6.76
N VAL A 105 32.36 -12.29 -7.16
CA VAL A 105 31.40 -13.14 -7.91
C VAL A 105 31.99 -13.51 -9.27
N ARG A 106 32.54 -12.55 -10.02
CA ARG A 106 33.17 -12.81 -11.33
C ARG A 106 34.41 -13.72 -11.22
N GLU A 107 35.16 -13.60 -10.15
CA GLU A 107 36.34 -14.45 -9.88
C GLU A 107 35.97 -15.82 -9.30
N GLY A 108 34.69 -16.09 -9.01
CA GLY A 108 34.25 -17.34 -8.38
C GLY A 108 34.67 -17.50 -6.91
N LEU A 109 35.06 -16.41 -6.25
CA LEU A 109 35.60 -16.40 -4.88
C LEU A 109 34.58 -15.91 -3.82
N ARG A 110 33.42 -15.39 -4.22
CA ARG A 110 32.48 -14.72 -3.28
C ARG A 110 32.06 -15.62 -2.10
N THR A 111 31.83 -16.89 -2.33
CA THR A 111 31.36 -17.83 -1.30
C THR A 111 32.47 -18.32 -0.35
N THR A 112 33.73 -17.94 -0.58
CA THR A 112 34.87 -18.34 0.26
C THR A 112 35.15 -17.35 1.38
N ALA A 113 34.57 -16.14 1.35
CA ALA A 113 34.80 -15.12 2.37
C ALA A 113 33.53 -14.40 2.78
N GLY A 114 33.38 -14.08 4.06
CA GLY A 114 32.39 -13.17 4.62
C GLY A 114 32.81 -11.72 4.43
N LEU A 115 31.83 -10.84 4.14
CA LEU A 115 32.05 -9.39 3.99
C LEU A 115 31.45 -8.65 5.18
N VAL A 116 32.29 -7.95 5.93
CA VAL A 116 31.92 -7.10 7.07
C VAL A 116 32.21 -5.65 6.70
N VAL A 117 31.27 -4.75 6.94
CA VAL A 117 31.45 -3.31 6.65
C VAL A 117 31.60 -2.54 7.96
N GLU A 118 32.70 -1.84 8.12
CA GLU A 118 32.94 -0.88 9.19
C GLU A 118 32.88 0.53 8.61
N THR A 119 31.82 1.28 8.95
CA THR A 119 31.59 2.56 8.31
C THR A 119 31.00 3.63 9.23
N GLY A 120 31.43 4.86 9.04
CA GLY A 120 30.83 6.05 9.64
C GLY A 120 29.54 6.52 8.94
N SER A 121 29.23 5.99 7.73
CA SER A 121 28.07 6.46 6.97
C SER A 121 26.75 5.75 7.29
N ALA A 122 26.78 4.58 7.95
CA ALA A 122 25.58 3.84 8.33
C ALA A 122 24.97 4.40 9.64
N ARG A 123 23.77 4.97 9.55
CA ARG A 123 23.11 5.68 10.67
C ARG A 123 21.66 5.26 10.87
N GLU A 124 20.91 5.05 9.81
CA GLU A 124 19.49 4.69 9.84
C GLU A 124 19.22 3.34 9.14
N VAL A 125 18.06 2.75 9.38
CA VAL A 125 17.71 1.39 8.93
C VAL A 125 17.98 1.15 7.47
N HIS A 126 17.65 2.12 6.60
CA HIS A 126 17.83 1.97 5.14
C HIS A 126 19.31 1.78 4.75
N HIS A 127 20.24 2.47 5.40
CA HIS A 127 21.66 2.31 5.14
C HIS A 127 22.13 0.87 5.37
N PHE A 128 21.66 0.24 6.46
CA PHE A 128 21.97 -1.17 6.75
C PHE A 128 21.30 -2.11 5.74
N ALA A 129 20.06 -1.81 5.33
CA ALA A 129 19.36 -2.60 4.33
C ALA A 129 20.09 -2.56 2.97
N VAL A 130 20.55 -1.39 2.53
CA VAL A 130 21.31 -1.25 1.27
C VAL A 130 22.64 -2.00 1.36
N LEU A 131 23.40 -1.83 2.44
CA LEU A 131 24.67 -2.57 2.62
C LEU A 131 24.44 -4.08 2.60
N ALA A 132 23.43 -4.57 3.32
CA ALA A 132 23.08 -5.99 3.28
C ALA A 132 22.70 -6.44 1.86
N GLY A 133 21.84 -5.71 1.17
CA GLY A 133 21.40 -6.03 -0.20
C GLY A 133 22.54 -6.08 -1.21
N TYR A 134 23.66 -5.41 -0.95
CA TYR A 134 24.87 -5.46 -1.77
C TYR A 134 25.99 -6.32 -1.18
N GLY A 135 25.70 -7.17 -0.18
CA GLY A 135 26.54 -8.26 0.25
C GLY A 135 27.18 -8.15 1.62
N ALA A 136 26.85 -7.13 2.43
CA ALA A 136 27.34 -7.06 3.82
C ALA A 136 26.64 -8.09 4.71
N GLU A 137 27.41 -9.01 5.25
CA GLU A 137 26.90 -10.02 6.19
C GLU A 137 26.81 -9.45 7.62
N ALA A 138 27.63 -8.45 7.95
CA ALA A 138 27.54 -7.67 9.17
C ALA A 138 28.04 -6.23 8.96
N VAL A 139 27.57 -5.31 9.79
CA VAL A 139 27.92 -3.88 9.71
C VAL A 139 28.27 -3.36 11.11
N HIS A 140 29.42 -2.70 11.23
CA HIS A 140 29.84 -1.97 12.43
C HIS A 140 29.73 -0.44 12.18
N PRO A 141 28.68 0.21 12.70
CA PRO A 141 28.44 1.64 12.48
C PRO A 141 29.19 2.49 13.51
N TYR A 142 30.53 2.46 13.48
CA TYR A 142 31.35 3.01 14.57
C TYR A 142 31.02 4.46 14.92
N LEU A 143 30.82 5.32 13.93
CA LEU A 143 30.55 6.75 14.18
C LEU A 143 29.18 6.99 14.83
N ALA A 144 28.16 6.22 14.45
CA ALA A 144 26.85 6.28 15.12
C ALA A 144 26.95 5.86 16.59
N LEU A 145 27.71 4.79 16.87
CA LEU A 145 27.91 4.30 18.24
C LEU A 145 28.77 5.28 19.09
N GLU A 146 29.83 5.84 18.49
CA GLU A 146 30.66 6.87 19.14
C GLU A 146 29.88 8.15 19.41
N THR A 147 28.99 8.54 18.47
CA THR A 147 28.10 9.71 18.66
C THR A 147 27.13 9.47 19.83
N LEU A 148 26.52 8.29 19.93
CA LEU A 148 25.66 7.94 21.07
C LEU A 148 26.42 7.98 22.40
N ALA A 149 27.67 7.52 22.40
CA ALA A 149 28.53 7.59 23.58
C ALA A 149 28.86 9.04 23.97
N ALA A 150 29.11 9.90 22.98
CA ALA A 150 29.38 11.32 23.21
C ALA A 150 28.15 12.11 23.71
N LEU A 151 26.95 11.73 23.26
CA LEU A 151 25.69 12.36 23.64
C LEU A 151 25.14 11.92 25.03
N HIS A 152 25.87 11.12 25.79
CA HIS A 152 25.34 10.55 27.04
C HIS A 152 24.84 11.61 28.06
N LYS A 153 25.39 12.83 28.03
CA LYS A 153 24.96 13.93 28.88
C LYS A 153 23.59 14.51 28.49
N ASP A 154 23.20 14.33 27.23
CA ASP A 154 21.94 14.82 26.68
C ASP A 154 20.85 13.77 26.70
N LEU A 155 21.19 12.52 27.11
CA LEU A 155 20.25 11.43 27.29
C LEU A 155 19.57 11.48 28.66
N PRO A 156 18.39 10.86 28.85
CA PRO A 156 17.78 10.72 30.16
C PRO A 156 18.75 10.14 31.19
N ALA A 157 18.76 10.68 32.40
CA ALA A 157 19.74 10.35 33.46
C ALA A 157 19.77 8.86 33.86
N ASP A 158 18.69 8.14 33.63
CA ASP A 158 18.52 6.70 33.87
C ASP A 158 18.99 5.81 32.68
N LEU A 159 19.41 6.41 31.57
CA LEU A 159 19.84 5.71 30.36
C LEU A 159 21.37 5.69 30.25
N SER A 160 21.99 4.54 30.59
CA SER A 160 23.45 4.38 30.40
C SER A 160 23.82 4.34 28.90
N THR A 161 25.08 4.69 28.60
CA THR A 161 25.65 4.62 27.25
C THR A 161 25.49 3.22 26.63
N ASP A 162 25.81 2.17 27.36
CA ASP A 162 25.67 0.77 26.88
C ASP A 162 24.21 0.44 26.56
N LYS A 163 23.29 0.93 27.37
CA LYS A 163 21.86 0.74 27.14
C LYS A 163 21.37 1.54 25.93
N ALA A 164 21.88 2.74 25.72
CA ALA A 164 21.57 3.55 24.54
C ALA A 164 22.05 2.86 23.25
N ILE A 165 23.29 2.38 23.24
CA ILE A 165 23.87 1.60 22.12
C ILE A 165 23.03 0.33 21.87
N TYR A 166 22.72 -0.43 22.91
CA TYR A 166 21.87 -1.62 22.80
C TYR A 166 20.49 -1.30 22.20
N ASN A 167 19.85 -0.22 22.66
CA ASN A 167 18.55 0.20 22.14
C ASN A 167 18.62 0.62 20.68
N TYR A 168 19.67 1.32 20.26
CA TYR A 168 19.92 1.68 18.87
C TYR A 168 20.06 0.42 18.00
N ILE A 169 20.95 -0.51 18.38
CA ILE A 169 21.17 -1.76 17.65
C ILE A 169 19.85 -2.55 17.53
N LYS A 170 19.10 -2.66 18.63
CA LYS A 170 17.78 -3.31 18.65
C LYS A 170 16.76 -2.64 17.73
N ALA A 171 16.77 -1.29 17.66
CA ALA A 171 15.89 -0.53 16.78
C ALA A 171 16.24 -0.77 15.31
N ILE A 172 17.52 -0.77 14.95
CA ILE A 172 17.99 -1.12 13.59
C ILE A 172 17.57 -2.55 13.22
N GLY A 173 17.80 -3.52 14.11
CA GLY A 173 17.40 -4.92 13.89
C GLY A 173 15.91 -5.09 13.65
N LYS A 174 15.06 -4.39 14.42
CA LYS A 174 13.61 -4.37 14.20
C LYS A 174 13.24 -3.74 12.85
N GLY A 175 13.94 -2.66 12.48
CA GLY A 175 13.72 -2.00 11.19
C GLY A 175 14.12 -2.90 10.02
N LEU A 176 15.25 -3.59 10.08
CA LEU A 176 15.69 -4.57 9.08
C LEU A 176 14.67 -5.71 8.94
N SER A 177 14.22 -6.28 10.06
CA SER A 177 13.19 -7.34 10.04
C SER A 177 11.92 -6.86 9.34
N LYS A 178 11.53 -5.60 9.54
CA LYS A 178 10.36 -5.00 8.88
C LYS A 178 10.57 -4.83 7.37
N ILE A 179 11.76 -4.38 6.94
CA ILE A 179 12.11 -4.28 5.49
C ILE A 179 12.13 -5.66 4.85
N MET A 180 12.77 -6.64 5.49
CA MET A 180 12.79 -8.02 4.99
C MET A 180 11.37 -8.61 4.86
N SER A 181 10.51 -8.36 5.84
CA SER A 181 9.10 -8.76 5.78
C SER A 181 8.36 -8.14 4.60
N LYS A 182 8.59 -6.85 4.29
CA LYS A 182 8.02 -6.19 3.11
C LYS A 182 8.46 -6.84 1.80
N MET A 183 9.71 -7.27 1.74
CA MET A 183 10.30 -7.90 0.55
C MET A 183 10.00 -9.42 0.48
N GLY A 184 9.31 -9.98 1.48
CA GLY A 184 9.01 -11.41 1.54
C GLY A 184 10.23 -12.28 1.81
N VAL A 185 11.31 -11.73 2.39
CA VAL A 185 12.55 -12.47 2.71
C VAL A 185 12.59 -12.78 4.20
N SER A 186 12.59 -14.04 4.55
CA SER A 186 12.46 -14.50 5.94
C SER A 186 13.79 -14.58 6.72
N THR A 187 14.93 -14.66 6.03
CA THR A 187 16.24 -14.76 6.68
C THR A 187 17.21 -13.69 6.18
N TYR A 188 18.05 -13.19 7.08
CA TYR A 188 19.04 -12.16 6.73
C TYR A 188 20.04 -12.65 5.68
N MET A 189 20.48 -13.90 5.76
CA MET A 189 21.41 -14.49 4.79
C MET A 189 20.82 -14.53 3.38
N SER A 190 19.52 -14.75 3.24
CA SER A 190 18.84 -14.69 1.94
C SER A 190 18.65 -13.25 1.43
N TYR A 191 18.69 -12.28 2.34
CA TYR A 191 18.64 -10.84 1.99
C TYR A 191 20.01 -10.32 1.55
N CYS A 192 21.11 -10.87 2.08
CA CYS A 192 22.47 -10.48 1.69
C CYS A 192 22.71 -10.74 0.20
N GLY A 193 23.06 -9.68 -0.54
CA GLY A 193 23.29 -9.74 -1.98
C GLY A 193 22.01 -9.90 -2.83
N ALA A 194 20.81 -9.81 -2.26
CA ALA A 194 19.55 -9.94 -3.00
C ALA A 194 19.27 -8.75 -3.93
N GLN A 195 19.90 -7.59 -3.70
CA GLN A 195 19.82 -6.39 -4.55
C GLN A 195 18.39 -5.93 -4.85
N LEU A 196 17.50 -5.98 -3.85
CA LEU A 196 16.10 -5.59 -3.97
C LEU A 196 15.94 -4.06 -3.97
N PHE A 197 16.64 -3.40 -4.88
CA PHE A 197 16.69 -1.94 -5.03
C PHE A 197 16.57 -1.56 -6.49
N GLU A 198 16.18 -0.32 -6.75
CA GLU A 198 16.17 0.32 -8.06
C GLU A 198 17.11 1.53 -8.02
N ALA A 199 17.96 1.65 -9.02
CA ALA A 199 18.80 2.81 -9.22
C ALA A 199 18.03 3.89 -10.01
N ILE A 200 18.03 5.11 -9.51
CA ILE A 200 17.41 6.27 -10.17
C ILE A 200 18.48 7.36 -10.32
N GLY A 201 18.86 7.67 -11.55
CA GLY A 201 19.87 8.67 -11.83
C GLY A 201 21.31 8.19 -11.63
N ILE A 202 21.57 6.91 -11.83
CA ILE A 202 22.92 6.32 -11.95
C ILE A 202 23.06 5.77 -13.36
N ASN A 203 24.17 6.10 -14.04
CA ASN A 203 24.39 5.68 -15.41
C ASN A 203 24.57 4.17 -15.56
N SER A 204 24.20 3.66 -16.73
CA SER A 204 24.21 2.22 -17.03
C SER A 204 25.59 1.59 -16.91
N GLU A 205 26.67 2.31 -17.26
CA GLU A 205 28.05 1.82 -17.16
C GLU A 205 28.44 1.54 -15.70
N THR A 206 28.15 2.48 -14.80
CA THR A 206 28.40 2.32 -13.36
C THR A 206 27.57 1.17 -12.77
N VAL A 207 26.29 1.08 -13.16
CA VAL A 207 25.41 -0.02 -12.70
C VAL A 207 25.95 -1.35 -13.20
N GLN A 208 26.28 -1.46 -14.47
CA GLN A 208 26.76 -2.72 -15.05
C GLN A 208 28.07 -3.21 -14.44
N LYS A 209 28.97 -2.28 -14.09
CA LYS A 209 30.29 -2.60 -13.55
C LYS A 209 30.27 -2.88 -12.04
N TYR A 210 29.55 -2.05 -11.27
CA TYR A 210 29.63 -2.04 -9.80
C TYR A 210 28.35 -2.51 -9.10
N PHE A 211 27.19 -2.38 -9.72
CA PHE A 211 25.88 -2.75 -9.18
C PHE A 211 25.15 -3.73 -10.10
N THR A 212 25.88 -4.68 -10.65
CA THR A 212 25.42 -5.63 -11.67
C THR A 212 24.08 -6.27 -11.28
N GLY A 213 23.09 -6.17 -12.19
CA GLY A 213 21.74 -6.70 -11.95
C GLY A 213 20.76 -5.73 -11.30
N THR A 214 21.21 -4.57 -10.81
CA THR A 214 20.31 -3.53 -10.30
C THR A 214 19.61 -2.84 -11.49
N PRO A 215 18.27 -2.78 -11.53
CA PRO A 215 17.57 -2.09 -12.61
C PRO A 215 17.75 -0.57 -12.50
N SER A 216 17.92 0.10 -13.64
CA SER A 216 17.97 1.56 -13.76
C SER A 216 17.21 2.02 -15.00
N ARG A 217 16.37 3.05 -14.85
CA ARG A 217 15.56 3.61 -15.94
C ARG A 217 15.84 5.06 -16.23
N VAL A 218 16.56 5.73 -15.35
CA VAL A 218 16.99 7.11 -15.49
C VAL A 218 18.50 7.14 -15.42
N GLU A 219 19.16 7.49 -16.51
CA GLU A 219 20.60 7.68 -16.53
C GLU A 219 20.97 8.91 -15.69
N GLY A 220 22.21 8.98 -15.24
CA GLY A 220 22.66 10.09 -14.39
C GLY A 220 24.14 10.01 -14.07
N ILE A 221 24.45 10.11 -12.77
CA ILE A 221 25.84 10.17 -12.28
C ILE A 221 26.59 8.85 -12.43
N GLY A 222 27.91 8.97 -12.55
CA GLY A 222 28.87 7.87 -12.47
C GLY A 222 29.64 7.87 -11.16
N ILE A 223 30.69 7.05 -11.12
CA ILE A 223 31.58 6.93 -9.93
C ILE A 223 32.30 8.23 -9.60
N PHE A 224 32.61 9.06 -10.60
CA PHE A 224 33.33 10.33 -10.38
C PHE A 224 32.48 11.36 -9.64
N GLU A 225 31.20 11.47 -9.98
CA GLU A 225 30.26 12.32 -9.24
C GLU A 225 29.98 11.78 -7.83
N MET A 226 29.94 10.45 -7.65
CA MET A 226 29.83 9.85 -6.32
C MET A 226 31.06 10.18 -5.46
N ALA A 227 32.24 10.14 -6.04
CA ALA A 227 33.49 10.55 -5.37
C ALA A 227 33.52 12.05 -5.07
N GLU A 228 33.07 12.90 -6.00
CA GLU A 228 32.97 14.34 -5.78
C GLU A 228 32.02 14.66 -4.61
N GLU A 229 30.91 13.94 -4.49
CA GLU A 229 30.00 14.10 -3.35
C GLU A 229 30.70 13.76 -2.02
N ALA A 230 31.45 12.67 -1.98
CA ALA A 230 32.24 12.29 -0.81
C ALA A 230 33.32 13.35 -0.48
N ILE A 231 33.99 13.91 -1.51
CA ILE A 231 34.98 14.98 -1.34
C ILE A 231 34.34 16.26 -0.79
N ARG A 232 33.13 16.62 -1.23
CA ARG A 232 32.39 17.77 -0.71
C ARG A 232 32.02 17.57 0.76
N MET A 233 31.57 16.38 1.13
CA MET A 233 31.31 16.03 2.54
C MET A 233 32.59 16.08 3.37
N HIS A 234 33.70 15.57 2.84
CA HIS A 234 35.01 15.64 3.49
C HIS A 234 35.47 17.09 3.71
N LYS A 235 35.34 17.96 2.69
CA LYS A 235 35.64 19.39 2.82
C LYS A 235 34.77 20.08 3.89
N ALA A 236 33.50 19.71 4.00
CA ALA A 236 32.63 20.24 5.03
C ALA A 236 33.05 19.77 6.44
N ALA A 237 33.54 18.52 6.56
CA ALA A 237 33.96 17.97 7.85
C ALA A 237 35.33 18.50 8.34
N PHE A 238 36.28 18.67 7.42
CA PHE A 238 37.68 19.02 7.71
C PHE A 238 38.09 20.42 7.23
N GLY A 239 37.15 21.19 6.67
CA GLY A 239 37.41 22.53 6.17
C GLY A 239 37.67 23.56 7.26
N ALA A 240 38.27 24.69 6.88
CA ALA A 240 38.71 25.74 7.80
C ALA A 240 37.59 26.72 8.23
N ASP A 241 36.32 26.41 8.06
CA ASP A 241 35.23 27.30 8.48
C ASP A 241 34.78 26.99 9.92
N PRO A 242 35.28 27.71 10.96
CA PRO A 242 34.98 27.38 12.35
C PRO A 242 33.55 27.79 12.77
N VAL A 243 32.86 28.60 11.99
CA VAL A 243 31.51 29.08 12.34
C VAL A 243 30.45 28.04 12.12
N LEU A 244 30.60 27.21 11.11
CA LEU A 244 29.66 26.13 10.76
C LEU A 244 29.98 24.80 11.44
N ALA A 245 31.22 24.60 11.91
CA ALA A 245 31.70 23.31 12.44
C ALA A 245 30.95 22.86 13.74
N ASN A 246 30.31 23.78 14.46
CA ASN A 246 29.59 23.49 15.71
C ASN A 246 28.07 23.66 15.62
N MET A 247 27.52 23.89 14.42
CA MET A 247 26.08 24.03 14.22
C MET A 247 25.51 22.81 13.51
N LEU A 248 24.48 22.23 14.11
CA LEU A 248 23.68 21.21 13.42
C LEU A 248 22.79 21.88 12.38
N ASP A 249 22.57 21.20 11.26
CA ASP A 249 21.60 21.62 10.28
C ASP A 249 20.22 21.75 10.89
N THR A 250 19.40 22.68 10.40
CA THR A 250 18.04 22.91 10.92
C THR A 250 17.15 21.67 10.75
N GLY A 251 17.48 20.79 9.80
CA GLY A 251 16.69 19.62 9.45
C GLY A 251 15.37 20.02 8.80
N GLY A 252 14.27 19.38 9.20
CA GLY A 252 12.96 19.68 8.64
C GLY A 252 12.57 18.76 7.51
N GLU A 253 13.27 17.65 7.31
CA GLU A 253 12.99 16.68 6.26
C GLU A 253 11.56 16.12 6.28
N TYR A 254 11.01 15.85 7.49
CA TYR A 254 9.65 15.35 7.66
C TYR A 254 8.58 16.46 7.59
N ALA A 255 8.84 17.58 8.18
CA ALA A 255 7.95 18.75 8.22
C ALA A 255 8.75 20.01 7.96
N TRP A 256 8.21 20.92 7.17
CA TRP A 256 8.86 22.17 6.84
C TRP A 256 9.34 22.94 8.07
N ARG A 257 10.55 23.48 8.00
CA ARG A 257 11.14 24.40 8.97
C ARG A 257 11.79 25.58 8.25
N ALA A 258 11.69 26.75 8.85
CA ALA A 258 12.40 27.93 8.33
C ALA A 258 13.92 27.66 8.30
N ARG A 259 14.56 27.88 7.16
CA ARG A 259 15.99 27.61 6.89
C ARG A 259 16.37 26.11 6.96
N GLY A 260 15.36 25.22 6.89
CA GLY A 260 15.57 23.79 6.83
C GLY A 260 15.53 23.26 5.40
N GLU A 261 15.27 21.95 5.31
CA GLU A 261 15.12 21.23 4.04
C GLU A 261 14.03 21.86 3.14
N GLU A 262 14.25 21.86 1.85
CA GLU A 262 13.29 22.36 0.87
C GLU A 262 12.07 21.43 0.73
N HIS A 263 10.89 22.03 0.66
CA HIS A 263 9.62 21.34 0.46
C HIS A 263 8.82 21.94 -0.68
N MET A 264 8.02 21.09 -1.37
CA MET A 264 6.99 21.58 -2.31
C MET A 264 5.86 22.32 -1.59
N TRP A 265 5.44 21.83 -0.41
CA TRP A 265 4.45 22.46 0.43
C TRP A 265 5.11 23.42 1.44
N THR A 266 5.24 24.67 1.03
CA THR A 266 5.68 25.76 1.91
C THR A 266 4.47 26.48 2.52
N PRO A 267 4.61 27.21 3.62
CA PRO A 267 3.53 28.06 4.17
C PRO A 267 2.92 29.02 3.14
N ASP A 268 3.74 29.58 2.25
CA ASP A 268 3.29 30.48 1.19
C ASP A 268 2.44 29.75 0.15
N ALA A 269 2.87 28.58 -0.33
CA ALA A 269 2.09 27.75 -1.24
C ALA A 269 0.74 27.36 -0.64
N ILE A 270 0.70 26.97 0.63
CA ILE A 270 -0.52 26.63 1.36
C ILE A 270 -1.46 27.84 1.45
N ALA A 271 -0.94 28.99 1.88
CA ALA A 271 -1.72 30.20 2.02
C ALA A 271 -2.31 30.67 0.69
N LYS A 272 -1.53 30.68 -0.39
CA LYS A 272 -1.99 31.07 -1.74
C LYS A 272 -3.06 30.13 -2.25
N LEU A 273 -2.90 28.81 -2.08
CA LEU A 273 -3.89 27.83 -2.50
C LEU A 273 -5.23 28.02 -1.75
N GLN A 274 -5.17 28.12 -0.41
CA GLN A 274 -6.38 28.33 0.40
C GLN A 274 -7.06 29.67 0.07
N HIS A 275 -6.29 30.75 -0.09
CA HIS A 275 -6.85 32.04 -0.44
C HIS A 275 -7.52 32.03 -1.82
N SER A 276 -6.87 31.48 -2.84
CA SER A 276 -7.40 31.41 -4.20
C SER A 276 -8.74 30.67 -4.26
N THR A 277 -8.83 29.53 -3.58
CA THR A 277 -10.02 28.66 -3.61
C THR A 277 -11.18 29.23 -2.78
N ARG A 278 -10.89 29.88 -1.66
CA ARG A 278 -11.91 30.53 -0.82
C ARG A 278 -12.50 31.79 -1.46
N SER A 279 -11.68 32.58 -2.15
CA SER A 279 -12.09 33.79 -2.86
C SER A 279 -12.50 33.56 -4.32
N ASN A 280 -12.42 32.32 -4.81
CA ASN A 280 -12.61 31.96 -6.23
C ASN A 280 -11.78 32.85 -7.18
N ASN A 281 -10.51 33.05 -6.87
CA ASN A 281 -9.60 33.91 -7.60
C ASN A 281 -8.53 33.13 -8.37
N PHE A 282 -8.70 33.02 -9.69
CA PHE A 282 -7.77 32.31 -10.57
C PHE A 282 -6.40 32.99 -10.67
N ASN A 283 -6.29 34.30 -10.52
CA ASN A 283 -4.98 34.96 -10.54
C ASN A 283 -4.14 34.58 -9.31
N THR A 284 -4.75 34.51 -8.13
CA THR A 284 -4.08 34.01 -6.93
C THR A 284 -3.71 32.53 -7.06
N TYR A 285 -4.55 31.73 -7.76
CA TYR A 285 -4.18 30.35 -8.10
C TYR A 285 -2.95 30.28 -9.02
N LYS A 286 -2.84 31.17 -10.01
CA LYS A 286 -1.64 31.24 -10.85
C LYS A 286 -0.35 31.53 -10.05
N GLU A 287 -0.44 32.38 -9.02
CA GLU A 287 0.68 32.63 -8.11
C GLU A 287 1.07 31.36 -7.35
N TYR A 288 0.07 30.60 -6.84
CA TYR A 288 0.32 29.28 -6.24
C TYR A 288 0.95 28.32 -7.24
N ALA A 289 0.38 28.20 -8.45
CA ALA A 289 0.88 27.32 -9.48
C ALA A 289 2.33 27.69 -9.86
N GLN A 290 2.67 28.95 -9.92
CA GLN A 290 4.04 29.42 -10.18
C GLN A 290 5.02 28.95 -9.10
N ILE A 291 4.63 29.06 -7.79
CA ILE A 291 5.48 28.58 -6.67
C ILE A 291 5.76 27.07 -6.81
N ILE A 292 4.74 26.28 -7.19
CA ILE A 292 4.88 24.81 -7.34
C ILE A 292 5.64 24.44 -8.63
N ASN A 293 5.33 25.05 -9.75
CA ASN A 293 5.82 24.66 -11.06
C ASN A 293 7.23 25.19 -11.36
N ASP A 294 7.63 26.31 -10.75
CA ASP A 294 8.98 26.83 -10.92
C ASP A 294 9.98 26.05 -10.06
N GLN A 295 10.57 25.07 -10.68
CA GLN A 295 11.63 24.24 -10.11
C GLN A 295 13.01 24.51 -10.76
N SER A 296 13.19 25.66 -11.41
CA SER A 296 14.43 26.03 -12.08
C SER A 296 15.64 26.05 -11.14
N LYS A 297 15.42 26.42 -9.88
CA LYS A 297 16.45 26.45 -8.82
C LYS A 297 16.24 25.39 -7.73
N ARG A 298 15.06 24.80 -7.66
CA ARG A 298 14.66 23.82 -6.65
C ARG A 298 14.24 22.54 -7.34
N HIS A 299 15.13 21.61 -7.56
CA HIS A 299 14.89 20.35 -8.30
C HIS A 299 14.23 19.31 -7.37
N LEU A 300 12.93 19.46 -7.07
CA LEU A 300 12.21 18.69 -6.05
C LEU A 300 11.43 17.48 -6.61
N THR A 301 11.16 17.45 -7.93
CA THR A 301 10.41 16.34 -8.57
C THR A 301 10.99 16.04 -9.95
N LEU A 302 10.83 14.79 -10.44
CA LEU A 302 11.24 14.43 -11.80
C LEU A 302 10.54 15.28 -12.85
N ARG A 303 9.21 15.48 -12.73
CA ARG A 303 8.45 16.32 -13.66
C ARG A 303 8.88 17.78 -13.67
N GLY A 304 9.53 18.24 -12.61
CA GLY A 304 10.15 19.57 -12.56
C GLY A 304 11.36 19.71 -13.49
N LEU A 305 11.96 18.58 -13.89
CA LEU A 305 13.10 18.52 -14.83
C LEU A 305 12.64 18.40 -16.28
N PHE A 306 11.33 18.36 -16.56
CA PHE A 306 10.79 18.31 -17.91
C PHE A 306 10.35 19.70 -18.38
N GLU A 307 10.34 19.89 -19.71
CA GLU A 307 9.71 21.02 -20.37
C GLU A 307 8.82 20.54 -21.52
N PHE A 308 7.81 21.34 -21.86
CA PHE A 308 6.96 21.06 -23.00
C PHE A 308 7.62 21.54 -24.29
N LYS A 309 7.56 20.74 -25.34
CA LYS A 309 7.99 21.14 -26.70
C LYS A 309 6.91 22.03 -27.33
N ILE A 310 6.90 23.30 -26.95
CA ILE A 310 5.95 24.28 -27.46
C ILE A 310 6.45 24.82 -28.82
N ASP A 311 5.60 24.66 -29.84
CA ASP A 311 5.81 25.30 -31.15
C ASP A 311 4.81 26.46 -31.27
N PRO A 312 5.26 27.71 -31.21
CA PRO A 312 4.33 28.86 -31.28
C PRO A 312 3.47 28.89 -32.55
N ALA A 313 3.92 28.27 -33.63
CA ALA A 313 3.17 28.21 -34.89
C ALA A 313 1.98 27.25 -34.82
N LYS A 314 1.97 26.32 -33.88
CA LYS A 314 0.88 25.35 -33.64
C LYS A 314 -0.08 25.78 -32.54
N ALA A 315 0.23 26.82 -31.78
CA ALA A 315 -0.61 27.29 -30.68
C ALA A 315 -1.98 27.71 -31.19
N ILE A 316 -3.01 27.40 -30.41
CA ILE A 316 -4.43 27.72 -30.71
C ILE A 316 -5.01 28.58 -29.59
N SER A 317 -6.19 29.15 -29.83
CA SER A 317 -6.95 29.86 -28.79
C SER A 317 -7.42 28.86 -27.70
N VAL A 318 -7.41 29.28 -26.44
CA VAL A 318 -7.99 28.49 -25.32
C VAL A 318 -9.50 28.20 -25.58
N ASP A 319 -10.18 29.05 -26.31
CA ASP A 319 -11.61 28.85 -26.64
C ASP A 319 -11.85 27.68 -27.62
N GLU A 320 -10.80 27.23 -28.33
CA GLU A 320 -10.86 26.05 -29.20
C GLU A 320 -10.61 24.73 -28.45
N VAL A 321 -10.14 24.82 -27.21
CA VAL A 321 -9.81 23.68 -26.37
C VAL A 321 -11.05 23.16 -25.66
N GLU A 322 -11.13 21.85 -25.51
CA GLU A 322 -12.14 21.15 -24.70
C GLU A 322 -12.50 21.90 -23.42
N PRO A 323 -13.78 22.05 -23.07
CA PRO A 323 -14.18 22.86 -21.91
C PRO A 323 -13.75 22.23 -20.59
N ALA A 324 -13.48 23.08 -19.60
CA ALA A 324 -13.08 22.64 -18.26
C ALA A 324 -14.08 21.65 -17.62
N THR A 325 -15.38 21.78 -17.92
CA THR A 325 -16.45 20.88 -17.46
C THR A 325 -16.28 19.42 -17.91
N GLU A 326 -15.59 19.18 -19.02
CA GLU A 326 -15.27 17.83 -19.49
C GLU A 326 -13.98 17.31 -18.84
N ILE A 327 -12.98 18.20 -18.67
CA ILE A 327 -11.68 17.83 -18.08
C ILE A 327 -11.83 17.43 -16.60
N VAL A 328 -12.65 18.15 -15.80
CA VAL A 328 -12.83 17.85 -14.37
C VAL A 328 -13.42 16.46 -14.11
N LYS A 329 -14.12 15.86 -15.08
CA LYS A 329 -14.65 14.49 -14.98
C LYS A 329 -13.56 13.42 -14.88
N ARG A 330 -12.32 13.75 -15.27
CA ARG A 330 -11.14 12.87 -15.21
C ARG A 330 -10.47 12.87 -13.83
N PHE A 331 -10.97 13.70 -12.91
CA PHE A 331 -10.37 13.86 -11.59
C PHE A 331 -11.06 12.98 -10.54
N ALA A 332 -10.24 12.40 -9.68
CA ALA A 332 -10.70 11.64 -8.54
C ALA A 332 -9.97 12.09 -7.27
N THR A 333 -10.56 11.90 -6.11
CA THR A 333 -9.79 12.00 -4.87
C THR A 333 -8.99 10.73 -4.63
N GLY A 334 -7.82 10.85 -4.00
CA GLY A 334 -7.10 9.70 -3.49
C GLY A 334 -7.91 8.96 -2.42
N ALA A 335 -7.55 7.72 -2.15
CA ALA A 335 -8.21 6.84 -1.19
C ALA A 335 -7.91 7.26 0.27
N MET A 336 -8.55 8.28 0.75
CA MET A 336 -8.41 8.82 2.11
C MET A 336 -9.53 8.25 3.00
N SER A 337 -9.19 7.34 3.88
CA SER A 337 -10.16 6.58 4.67
C SER A 337 -10.90 7.43 5.70
N LEU A 338 -12.22 7.25 5.80
CA LEU A 338 -12.99 7.69 6.96
C LEU A 338 -12.44 7.04 8.24
N GLY A 339 -12.15 7.86 9.22
CA GLY A 339 -11.40 7.47 10.42
C GLY A 339 -9.95 7.99 10.39
N SER A 340 -9.26 7.98 9.25
CA SER A 340 -7.99 8.68 9.07
C SER A 340 -8.21 10.18 8.95
N ILE A 341 -9.21 10.59 8.17
CA ILE A 341 -9.75 11.95 8.11
C ILE A 341 -11.12 12.03 8.79
N SER A 342 -11.56 13.22 9.12
CA SER A 342 -12.85 13.48 9.77
C SER A 342 -14.04 13.19 8.85
N THR A 343 -15.22 13.03 9.45
CA THR A 343 -16.49 12.86 8.72
C THR A 343 -16.74 14.06 7.81
N GLU A 344 -16.50 15.26 8.31
CA GLU A 344 -16.68 16.52 7.59
C GLU A 344 -15.80 16.58 6.33
N ALA A 345 -14.50 16.33 6.47
CA ALA A 345 -13.58 16.35 5.34
C ALA A 345 -13.94 15.28 4.30
N HIS A 346 -14.22 14.05 4.75
CA HIS A 346 -14.56 12.95 3.85
C HIS A 346 -15.87 13.21 3.07
N ALA A 347 -16.90 13.77 3.73
CA ALA A 347 -18.16 14.07 3.10
C ALA A 347 -18.05 15.30 2.16
N THR A 348 -17.33 16.35 2.57
CA THR A 348 -17.09 17.55 1.76
C THR A 348 -16.42 17.21 0.42
N LEU A 349 -15.42 16.32 0.43
CA LEU A 349 -14.80 15.83 -0.80
C LEU A 349 -15.79 15.11 -1.71
N ALA A 350 -16.64 14.24 -1.15
CA ALA A 350 -17.62 13.50 -1.95
C ALA A 350 -18.65 14.45 -2.61
N ILE A 351 -19.19 15.39 -1.85
CA ILE A 351 -20.14 16.39 -2.38
C ILE A 351 -19.49 17.20 -3.51
N ALA A 352 -18.28 17.69 -3.28
CA ALA A 352 -17.57 18.51 -4.28
C ALA A 352 -17.31 17.73 -5.58
N MET A 353 -16.81 16.50 -5.47
CA MET A 353 -16.50 15.68 -6.63
C MET A 353 -17.77 15.30 -7.41
N ASN A 354 -18.87 15.00 -6.72
CA ASN A 354 -20.14 14.72 -7.39
C ASN A 354 -20.66 15.93 -8.15
N ARG A 355 -20.53 17.15 -7.60
CA ARG A 355 -20.96 18.40 -8.27
C ARG A 355 -20.22 18.67 -9.58
N ILE A 356 -18.94 18.23 -9.69
CA ILE A 356 -18.14 18.43 -10.92
C ILE A 356 -18.18 17.23 -11.87
N GLY A 357 -18.88 16.15 -11.51
CA GLY A 357 -18.90 14.91 -12.28
C GLY A 357 -17.65 14.04 -12.14
N GLY A 358 -16.73 14.41 -11.22
CA GLY A 358 -15.59 13.59 -10.81
C GLY A 358 -15.99 12.48 -9.85
N LYS A 359 -14.99 11.86 -9.20
CA LYS A 359 -15.23 10.73 -8.30
C LYS A 359 -14.47 10.94 -6.98
N SER A 360 -15.11 10.68 -5.83
CA SER A 360 -14.40 10.55 -4.56
C SER A 360 -14.24 9.07 -4.20
N ASN A 361 -13.18 8.76 -3.44
CA ASN A 361 -12.83 7.42 -3.02
C ASN A 361 -13.04 7.28 -1.49
N THR A 362 -13.75 6.24 -1.07
CA THR A 362 -13.99 5.96 0.36
C THR A 362 -12.71 5.67 1.15
N GLY A 363 -11.65 5.22 0.47
CA GLY A 363 -10.58 4.50 1.12
C GLY A 363 -11.08 3.18 1.73
N GLU A 364 -10.19 2.46 2.40
CA GLU A 364 -10.54 1.16 3.04
C GLU A 364 -11.51 1.29 4.23
N GLY A 365 -11.73 2.51 4.72
CA GLY A 365 -12.63 2.80 5.83
C GLY A 365 -14.11 2.72 5.48
N GLY A 366 -14.45 2.70 4.21
CA GLY A 366 -15.84 2.76 3.76
C GLY A 366 -16.48 4.11 4.01
N GLU A 367 -17.80 4.14 4.06
CA GLU A 367 -18.60 5.32 4.38
C GLU A 367 -19.91 4.92 5.07
N ASP A 368 -20.56 5.90 5.73
CA ASP A 368 -21.85 5.66 6.35
C ASP A 368 -22.94 5.37 5.31
N PRO A 369 -23.69 4.28 5.43
CA PRO A 369 -24.80 3.96 4.51
C PRO A 369 -25.85 5.05 4.37
N ALA A 370 -26.04 5.90 5.38
CA ALA A 370 -26.93 7.05 5.30
C ALA A 370 -26.59 8.01 4.14
N ARG A 371 -25.33 8.04 3.69
CA ARG A 371 -24.87 8.89 2.60
C ARG A 371 -25.37 8.47 1.21
N TYR A 372 -25.81 7.21 1.02
CA TYR A 372 -26.22 6.69 -0.28
C TYR A 372 -27.57 5.95 -0.30
N ARG A 373 -28.10 5.51 0.85
CA ARG A 373 -29.35 4.74 0.89
C ARG A 373 -30.55 5.46 0.28
N ASN A 374 -30.73 6.75 0.59
CA ASN A 374 -31.81 7.53 0.02
C ASN A 374 -31.64 7.72 -1.49
N GLU A 375 -30.43 8.00 -1.95
CA GLU A 375 -30.11 8.10 -3.37
C GLU A 375 -30.41 6.80 -4.13
N LEU A 376 -30.04 5.65 -3.58
CA LEU A 376 -30.36 4.33 -4.16
C LEU A 376 -31.87 4.05 -4.24
N LYS A 377 -32.65 4.61 -3.32
CA LYS A 377 -34.10 4.54 -3.33
C LYS A 377 -34.76 5.60 -4.25
N GLY A 378 -33.98 6.38 -4.97
CA GLY A 378 -34.45 7.46 -5.83
C GLY A 378 -34.98 8.69 -5.06
N ILE A 379 -34.59 8.84 -3.79
CA ILE A 379 -34.96 10.00 -2.96
C ILE A 379 -33.79 11.01 -3.01
N PRO A 380 -33.94 12.12 -3.75
CA PRO A 380 -32.87 13.12 -3.85
C PRO A 380 -32.77 13.97 -2.59
N ILE A 381 -31.58 14.53 -2.35
CA ILE A 381 -31.35 15.59 -1.38
C ILE A 381 -32.16 16.83 -1.81
N LYS A 382 -32.82 17.47 -0.84
CA LYS A 382 -33.59 18.69 -1.04
C LYS A 382 -32.88 19.89 -0.43
N LYS A 383 -33.14 21.06 -1.01
CA LYS A 383 -32.65 22.33 -0.45
C LYS A 383 -33.11 22.51 1.00
N GLY A 384 -32.19 22.85 1.87
CA GLY A 384 -32.41 23.00 3.32
C GLY A 384 -32.03 21.78 4.14
N GLU A 385 -31.71 20.64 3.51
CA GLU A 385 -31.04 19.55 4.17
C GLU A 385 -29.57 19.88 4.43
N THR A 386 -29.00 19.25 5.44
CA THR A 386 -27.60 19.47 5.85
C THR A 386 -26.92 18.13 6.08
N LEU A 387 -25.61 18.13 6.19
CA LEU A 387 -24.84 16.92 6.50
C LEU A 387 -25.32 16.27 7.81
N LYS A 388 -25.64 17.09 8.83
CA LYS A 388 -26.21 16.62 10.11
C LYS A 388 -27.57 15.96 9.95
N SER A 389 -28.43 16.51 9.09
CA SER A 389 -29.76 15.95 8.88
C SER A 389 -29.72 14.57 8.20
N VAL A 390 -28.70 14.32 7.37
CA VAL A 390 -28.55 13.07 6.61
C VAL A 390 -27.80 12.00 7.41
N ILE A 391 -26.67 12.33 8.01
CA ILE A 391 -25.80 11.35 8.70
C ILE A 391 -26.17 11.20 10.18
N GLY A 392 -26.74 12.23 10.78
CA GLY A 392 -27.02 12.31 12.21
C GLY A 392 -26.17 13.36 12.92
N ALA A 393 -26.81 14.14 13.81
CA ALA A 393 -26.16 15.24 14.51
C ALA A 393 -24.99 14.80 15.41
N GLU A 394 -25.02 13.59 15.91
CA GLU A 394 -23.97 13.03 16.78
C GLU A 394 -22.68 12.70 16.02
N GLN A 395 -22.77 12.51 14.68
CA GLN A 395 -21.63 12.08 13.85
C GLN A 395 -20.93 13.26 13.17
N VAL A 396 -21.47 14.46 13.23
CA VAL A 396 -21.02 15.65 12.53
C VAL A 396 -20.85 16.81 13.50
N GLU A 397 -19.65 17.35 13.63
CA GLU A 397 -19.36 18.51 14.49
C GLU A 397 -19.62 19.84 13.77
N VAL A 398 -19.20 19.94 12.50
CA VAL A 398 -19.40 21.13 11.66
C VAL A 398 -20.38 20.78 10.53
N ASP A 399 -21.51 21.46 10.51
CA ASP A 399 -22.55 21.22 9.51
C ASP A 399 -22.19 21.78 8.13
N VAL A 400 -22.68 21.11 7.09
CA VAL A 400 -22.51 21.50 5.69
C VAL A 400 -23.90 21.60 5.04
N GLU A 401 -24.22 22.77 4.49
CA GLU A 401 -25.45 22.97 3.73
C GLU A 401 -25.39 22.22 2.39
N LEU A 402 -26.49 21.56 2.05
CA LEU A 402 -26.64 20.79 0.83
C LEU A 402 -27.51 21.57 -0.18
N LYS A 403 -27.25 21.32 -1.46
CA LYS A 403 -28.02 21.86 -2.58
C LYS A 403 -28.98 20.80 -3.12
N ASP A 404 -30.01 21.25 -3.81
CA ASP A 404 -30.93 20.35 -4.53
C ASP A 404 -30.15 19.39 -5.44
N GLY A 405 -30.41 18.10 -5.28
CA GLY A 405 -29.77 17.06 -6.08
C GLY A 405 -28.32 16.75 -5.73
N ASP A 406 -27.78 17.27 -4.61
CA ASP A 406 -26.46 16.86 -4.14
C ASP A 406 -26.44 15.36 -3.85
N SER A 407 -25.30 14.74 -4.07
CA SER A 407 -24.99 13.38 -3.66
C SER A 407 -23.83 13.39 -2.66
N LEU A 408 -24.01 12.65 -1.56
CA LEU A 408 -23.00 12.49 -0.52
C LEU A 408 -22.18 11.20 -0.73
N ARG A 409 -22.59 10.40 -1.70
CA ARG A 409 -22.01 9.10 -2.01
C ARG A 409 -20.61 9.24 -2.59
N SER A 410 -19.65 8.53 -2.04
CA SER A 410 -18.36 8.32 -2.71
C SER A 410 -18.55 7.30 -3.84
N ARG A 411 -18.28 7.72 -5.08
CA ARG A 411 -18.51 6.88 -6.27
C ARG A 411 -17.51 5.73 -6.41
N ILE A 412 -16.30 5.86 -5.82
CA ILE A 412 -15.29 4.80 -5.75
C ILE A 412 -15.34 4.14 -4.37
N LYS A 413 -15.61 2.84 -4.34
CA LYS A 413 -15.56 2.02 -3.13
C LYS A 413 -14.27 1.23 -3.11
N GLN A 414 -13.43 1.43 -2.08
CA GLN A 414 -12.17 0.69 -1.98
C GLN A 414 -12.35 -0.62 -1.20
N VAL A 415 -11.72 -1.67 -1.70
CA VAL A 415 -11.61 -2.99 -1.07
C VAL A 415 -10.12 -3.24 -0.78
N ALA A 416 -9.77 -3.35 0.50
CA ALA A 416 -8.42 -3.67 0.96
C ALA A 416 -8.32 -5.11 1.48
N SER A 417 -7.11 -5.55 1.81
CA SER A 417 -6.88 -6.89 2.37
C SER A 417 -7.69 -7.15 3.65
N GLY A 418 -7.91 -6.11 4.46
CA GLY A 418 -8.75 -6.17 5.66
C GLY A 418 -10.24 -6.35 5.38
N ARG A 419 -10.73 -5.90 4.24
CA ARG A 419 -12.16 -5.90 3.86
C ARG A 419 -13.10 -5.44 4.97
N PHE A 420 -12.70 -4.40 5.70
CA PHE A 420 -13.49 -3.84 6.79
C PHE A 420 -14.80 -3.25 6.27
N GLY A 421 -15.94 -3.76 6.75
CA GLY A 421 -17.25 -3.24 6.41
C GLY A 421 -17.69 -3.42 4.96
N VAL A 422 -17.08 -4.33 4.20
CA VAL A 422 -17.45 -4.61 2.80
C VAL A 422 -18.67 -5.53 2.76
N THR A 423 -19.81 -4.97 2.38
CA THR A 423 -21.09 -5.67 2.24
C THR A 423 -21.59 -5.61 0.80
N ALA A 424 -22.58 -6.44 0.45
CA ALA A 424 -23.23 -6.35 -0.87
C ALA A 424 -23.84 -4.96 -1.11
N GLU A 425 -24.46 -4.35 -0.09
CA GLU A 425 -24.98 -2.99 -0.14
C GLU A 425 -23.88 -1.96 -0.46
N TYR A 426 -22.73 -2.05 0.23
CA TYR A 426 -21.58 -1.18 -0.01
C TYR A 426 -21.09 -1.30 -1.46
N LEU A 427 -20.93 -2.52 -1.96
CA LEU A 427 -20.44 -2.77 -3.32
C LEU A 427 -21.44 -2.34 -4.40
N SER A 428 -22.73 -2.66 -4.23
CA SER A 428 -23.77 -2.31 -5.21
C SER A 428 -24.03 -0.81 -5.30
N SER A 429 -23.63 -0.02 -4.29
CA SER A 429 -23.74 1.44 -4.29
C SER A 429 -22.61 2.17 -5.04
N SER A 430 -21.65 1.45 -5.63
CA SER A 430 -20.47 2.01 -6.29
C SER A 430 -20.69 2.28 -7.78
N ASP A 431 -19.94 3.24 -8.33
CA ASP A 431 -19.72 3.35 -9.78
C ASP A 431 -18.38 2.70 -10.18
N GLN A 432 -17.46 2.61 -9.21
CA GLN A 432 -16.17 1.95 -9.37
C GLN A 432 -15.77 1.27 -8.07
N ILE A 433 -15.30 0.03 -8.17
CA ILE A 433 -14.74 -0.71 -7.03
C ILE A 433 -13.23 -0.79 -7.23
N GLN A 434 -12.47 -0.36 -6.22
CA GLN A 434 -11.03 -0.33 -6.28
C GLN A 434 -10.39 -1.36 -5.35
N ILE A 435 -9.71 -2.35 -5.94
CA ILE A 435 -8.91 -3.33 -5.20
C ILE A 435 -7.57 -2.68 -4.85
N LYS A 436 -7.31 -2.51 -3.56
CA LYS A 436 -6.05 -1.95 -3.08
C LYS A 436 -5.02 -3.07 -2.91
N MET A 437 -4.09 -3.19 -3.86
CA MET A 437 -2.93 -4.09 -3.72
C MET A 437 -1.80 -3.44 -2.93
N ALA A 438 -1.55 -2.15 -3.18
CA ALA A 438 -0.54 -1.36 -2.49
C ALA A 438 -0.91 0.12 -2.43
N GLN A 439 -0.19 0.90 -1.62
CA GLN A 439 -0.25 2.36 -1.58
C GLN A 439 1.15 2.94 -1.43
N GLY A 440 1.37 4.16 -1.90
CA GLY A 440 2.63 4.88 -1.74
C GLY A 440 3.08 4.93 -0.28
N ALA A 441 4.37 4.97 0.00
CA ALA A 441 5.01 4.92 1.30
C ALA A 441 4.74 3.66 2.16
N LYS A 442 3.93 2.72 1.67
CA LYS A 442 3.56 1.48 2.40
C LYS A 442 3.56 0.21 1.56
N PRO A 443 4.26 0.09 0.42
CA PRO A 443 4.31 -1.18 -0.28
C PRO A 443 4.87 -2.27 0.65
N GLY A 444 4.26 -3.45 0.64
CA GLY A 444 4.63 -4.56 1.51
C GLY A 444 4.39 -4.36 3.02
N GLU A 445 3.92 -3.19 3.47
CA GLU A 445 3.65 -2.90 4.89
C GLU A 445 2.16 -2.99 5.25
N GLY A 446 1.31 -2.64 4.29
CA GLY A 446 -0.13 -2.59 4.47
C GLY A 446 -0.66 -1.35 5.20
N GLY A 447 -1.98 -1.30 5.38
CA GLY A 447 -2.68 -0.20 6.04
C GLY A 447 -2.70 -0.35 7.56
N GLN A 448 -2.76 0.79 8.26
CA GLN A 448 -2.92 0.83 9.70
C GLN A 448 -3.76 2.05 10.12
N LEU A 449 -4.68 1.86 11.05
CA LEU A 449 -5.38 2.93 11.75
C LEU A 449 -5.09 2.81 13.25
N PRO A 450 -4.51 3.84 13.90
CA PRO A 450 -4.25 3.80 15.34
C PRO A 450 -5.55 3.64 16.15
N GLY A 451 -5.51 2.90 17.26
CA GLY A 451 -6.67 2.67 18.12
C GLY A 451 -7.31 3.97 18.65
N SER A 452 -6.53 5.01 18.89
CA SER A 452 -7.02 6.35 19.27
C SER A 452 -7.95 7.01 18.24
N LYS A 453 -7.95 6.53 16.99
CA LYS A 453 -8.84 6.99 15.92
C LYS A 453 -10.03 6.04 15.69
N VAL A 454 -10.06 4.88 16.34
CA VAL A 454 -11.16 3.92 16.23
C VAL A 454 -12.19 4.24 17.32
N SER A 455 -13.02 5.25 17.09
CA SER A 455 -14.16 5.59 17.92
C SER A 455 -15.24 4.50 17.81
N GLU A 456 -16.30 4.55 18.64
CA GLU A 456 -17.46 3.66 18.53
C GLU A 456 -18.09 3.72 17.13
N TYR A 457 -18.22 4.94 16.58
CA TYR A 457 -18.74 5.15 15.23
C TYR A 457 -17.85 4.50 14.15
N ILE A 458 -16.53 4.73 14.19
CA ILE A 458 -15.59 4.13 13.24
C ILE A 458 -15.51 2.60 13.42
N GLY A 459 -15.54 2.12 14.68
CA GLY A 459 -15.57 0.69 14.97
C GLY A 459 -16.82 0.02 14.40
N LYS A 460 -17.98 0.63 14.54
CA LYS A 460 -19.24 0.15 13.95
C LYS A 460 -19.18 0.08 12.43
N LEU A 461 -18.70 1.13 11.77
CA LEU A 461 -18.59 1.18 10.28
C LEU A 461 -17.62 0.14 9.73
N ARG A 462 -16.56 -0.16 10.47
CA ARG A 462 -15.52 -1.11 10.05
C ARG A 462 -15.71 -2.52 10.61
N TYR A 463 -16.82 -2.78 11.30
CA TYR A 463 -17.07 -4.07 11.97
C TYR A 463 -15.88 -4.50 12.83
N SER A 464 -15.41 -3.59 13.68
CA SER A 464 -14.22 -3.78 14.52
C SER A 464 -14.44 -3.26 15.94
N VAL A 465 -13.52 -3.59 16.85
CA VAL A 465 -13.59 -3.21 18.25
C VAL A 465 -13.10 -1.76 18.45
N PRO A 466 -13.89 -0.87 19.06
CA PRO A 466 -13.46 0.48 19.39
C PRO A 466 -12.19 0.50 20.25
N GLY A 467 -11.31 1.46 20.00
CA GLY A 467 -10.05 1.60 20.74
C GLY A 467 -8.93 0.64 20.32
N VAL A 468 -9.23 -0.40 19.55
CA VAL A 468 -8.23 -1.35 19.05
C VAL A 468 -7.72 -0.91 17.68
N GLY A 469 -6.39 -0.88 17.52
CA GLY A 469 -5.76 -0.52 16.24
C GLY A 469 -6.11 -1.50 15.13
N LEU A 470 -6.41 -0.99 13.95
CA LEU A 470 -6.73 -1.80 12.77
C LEU A 470 -5.50 -2.00 11.91
N ILE A 471 -5.25 -3.24 11.54
CA ILE A 471 -4.17 -3.64 10.65
C ILE A 471 -4.78 -4.25 9.38
N SER A 472 -4.35 -3.73 8.23
CA SER A 472 -4.64 -4.29 6.91
C SER A 472 -3.32 -4.84 6.36
N PRO A 473 -3.01 -6.14 6.53
CA PRO A 473 -1.74 -6.71 6.09
C PRO A 473 -1.58 -6.58 4.56
N PRO A 474 -0.33 -6.56 4.06
CA PRO A 474 -0.07 -6.32 2.63
C PRO A 474 -0.78 -7.33 1.72
N PRO A 475 -0.68 -8.64 1.93
CA PRO A 475 -1.35 -9.59 1.06
C PRO A 475 -2.85 -9.66 1.36
N HIS A 476 -3.64 -9.68 0.31
CA HIS A 476 -5.01 -10.20 0.40
C HIS A 476 -4.92 -11.72 0.61
N HIS A 477 -5.59 -12.26 1.63
CA HIS A 477 -5.50 -13.68 1.95
C HIS A 477 -6.18 -14.61 0.92
N ASP A 478 -6.80 -14.05 -0.10
CA ASP A 478 -7.37 -14.74 -1.27
C ASP A 478 -6.63 -14.42 -2.57
N ILE A 479 -5.47 -13.73 -2.52
CA ILE A 479 -4.69 -13.37 -3.71
C ILE A 479 -3.23 -13.76 -3.49
N TYR A 480 -2.80 -14.81 -4.20
CA TYR A 480 -1.43 -15.33 -4.19
C TYR A 480 -0.83 -15.40 -5.60
N SER A 481 -1.68 -15.23 -6.61
CA SER A 481 -1.30 -15.19 -8.02
C SER A 481 -2.14 -14.18 -8.77
N ILE A 482 -1.80 -13.95 -10.04
CA ILE A 482 -2.60 -13.07 -10.92
C ILE A 482 -3.97 -13.67 -11.21
N GLU A 483 -4.10 -15.00 -11.22
CA GLU A 483 -5.35 -15.73 -11.40
C GLU A 483 -6.30 -15.53 -10.22
N ASP A 484 -5.78 -15.48 -9.00
CA ASP A 484 -6.57 -15.15 -7.80
C ASP A 484 -7.11 -13.72 -7.85
N LEU A 485 -6.28 -12.79 -8.35
CA LEU A 485 -6.74 -11.41 -8.59
C LEU A 485 -7.87 -11.40 -9.64
N ALA A 486 -7.74 -12.20 -10.72
CA ALA A 486 -8.80 -12.33 -11.72
C ALA A 486 -10.10 -12.87 -11.09
N GLN A 487 -10.00 -13.79 -10.12
CA GLN A 487 -11.17 -14.28 -9.40
C GLN A 487 -11.83 -13.19 -8.56
N LEU A 488 -11.06 -12.37 -7.83
CA LEU A 488 -11.63 -11.25 -7.07
C LEU A 488 -12.27 -10.19 -7.98
N ILE A 489 -11.64 -9.89 -9.13
CA ILE A 489 -12.22 -8.99 -10.15
C ILE A 489 -13.56 -9.54 -10.63
N HIS A 490 -13.64 -10.84 -10.90
CA HIS A 490 -14.86 -11.52 -11.31
C HIS A 490 -15.94 -11.46 -10.21
N ASP A 491 -15.59 -11.73 -8.95
CA ASP A 491 -16.52 -11.65 -7.80
C ASP A 491 -17.14 -10.26 -7.69
N LEU A 492 -16.31 -9.21 -7.74
CA LEU A 492 -16.75 -7.83 -7.61
C LEU A 492 -17.60 -7.38 -8.81
N LYS A 493 -17.23 -7.83 -10.00
CA LYS A 493 -18.02 -7.53 -11.21
C LYS A 493 -19.39 -8.22 -11.19
N ASN A 494 -19.47 -9.41 -10.60
CA ASN A 494 -20.75 -10.09 -10.42
C ASN A 494 -21.67 -9.35 -9.43
N VAL A 495 -21.20 -8.94 -8.27
CA VAL A 495 -22.03 -8.22 -7.30
C VAL A 495 -22.43 -6.82 -7.77
N ALA A 496 -21.61 -6.17 -8.58
CA ALA A 496 -21.87 -4.84 -9.14
C ALA A 496 -21.56 -4.78 -10.65
N PRO A 497 -22.38 -5.38 -11.52
CA PRO A 497 -22.12 -5.49 -12.96
C PRO A 497 -21.93 -4.14 -13.67
N HIS A 498 -22.54 -3.07 -13.14
CA HIS A 498 -22.47 -1.71 -13.67
C HIS A 498 -21.20 -0.97 -13.27
N ALA A 499 -20.52 -1.41 -12.21
CA ALA A 499 -19.34 -0.73 -11.69
C ALA A 499 -18.07 -1.14 -12.45
N ASP A 500 -17.17 -0.19 -12.65
CA ASP A 500 -15.82 -0.48 -13.13
C ASP A 500 -14.99 -1.14 -12.02
N ILE A 501 -14.19 -2.13 -12.36
CA ILE A 501 -13.24 -2.72 -11.42
C ILE A 501 -11.85 -2.15 -11.64
N SER A 502 -11.34 -1.50 -10.60
CA SER A 502 -10.04 -0.84 -10.54
C SER A 502 -9.07 -1.65 -9.69
N VAL A 503 -7.79 -1.67 -10.09
CA VAL A 503 -6.70 -2.21 -9.26
C VAL A 503 -5.69 -1.10 -8.97
N LYS A 504 -5.39 -0.85 -7.69
CA LYS A 504 -4.40 0.13 -7.28
C LYS A 504 -3.06 -0.53 -7.00
N LEU A 505 -2.04 -0.10 -7.77
CA LEU A 505 -0.63 -0.49 -7.68
C LEU A 505 0.21 0.70 -7.23
N VAL A 506 1.46 0.44 -6.86
CA VAL A 506 2.45 1.48 -6.58
C VAL A 506 3.54 1.48 -7.65
N SER A 507 4.08 2.66 -7.95
CA SER A 507 5.22 2.81 -8.84
C SER A 507 6.46 2.16 -8.24
N GLU A 508 6.89 1.08 -8.87
CA GLU A 508 8.10 0.33 -8.56
C GLU A 508 8.52 -0.44 -9.81
N ILE A 509 9.73 -1.00 -9.80
CA ILE A 509 10.21 -1.78 -10.94
C ILE A 509 9.29 -2.97 -11.25
N GLY A 510 8.94 -3.16 -12.53
CA GLY A 510 8.05 -4.23 -12.99
C GLY A 510 6.56 -3.91 -12.88
N VAL A 511 6.16 -2.72 -12.40
CA VAL A 511 4.76 -2.34 -12.30
C VAL A 511 4.02 -2.41 -13.64
N GLY A 512 4.71 -2.14 -14.74
CA GLY A 512 4.14 -2.29 -16.09
C GLY A 512 3.76 -3.74 -16.41
N THR A 513 4.59 -4.71 -16.02
CA THR A 513 4.29 -6.14 -16.18
C THR A 513 3.09 -6.55 -15.33
N ILE A 514 3.03 -6.07 -14.08
CA ILE A 514 1.87 -6.31 -13.20
C ILE A 514 0.60 -5.69 -13.81
N ALA A 515 0.67 -4.45 -14.32
CA ALA A 515 -0.45 -3.79 -14.98
C ALA A 515 -0.92 -4.54 -16.24
N ALA A 516 -0.01 -5.14 -17.01
CA ALA A 516 -0.37 -6.00 -18.14
C ALA A 516 -1.15 -7.25 -17.67
N GLY A 517 -0.72 -7.86 -16.56
CA GLY A 517 -1.46 -8.94 -15.90
C GLY A 517 -2.86 -8.47 -15.45
N VAL A 518 -2.95 -7.32 -14.81
CA VAL A 518 -4.22 -6.70 -14.38
C VAL A 518 -5.17 -6.48 -15.57
N ALA A 519 -4.66 -5.99 -16.70
CA ALA A 519 -5.46 -5.83 -17.92
C ALA A 519 -5.95 -7.18 -18.48
N LYS A 520 -5.11 -8.21 -18.44
CA LYS A 520 -5.49 -9.58 -18.85
C LYS A 520 -6.52 -10.21 -17.90
N CYS A 521 -6.49 -9.83 -16.62
CA CYS A 521 -7.50 -10.23 -15.62
C CYS A 521 -8.85 -9.49 -15.80
N LYS A 522 -8.99 -8.71 -16.85
CA LYS A 522 -10.21 -7.96 -17.20
C LYS A 522 -10.55 -6.83 -16.20
N ALA A 523 -9.58 -6.26 -15.51
CA ALA A 523 -9.82 -5.01 -14.81
C ALA A 523 -10.14 -3.90 -15.81
N ASP A 524 -11.10 -3.03 -15.46
CA ASP A 524 -11.51 -1.90 -16.29
C ASP A 524 -10.58 -0.70 -16.14
N HIS A 525 -9.84 -0.67 -15.01
CA HIS A 525 -9.07 0.49 -14.58
C HIS A 525 -7.87 0.08 -13.73
N VAL A 526 -6.75 0.78 -13.85
CA VAL A 526 -5.56 0.60 -13.01
C VAL A 526 -5.05 1.95 -12.52
N VAL A 527 -4.66 2.01 -11.24
CA VAL A 527 -4.02 3.20 -10.64
C VAL A 527 -2.55 2.92 -10.40
N ILE A 528 -1.69 3.79 -10.90
CA ILE A 528 -0.26 3.81 -10.60
C ILE A 528 0.00 4.94 -9.61
N ALA A 529 0.18 4.57 -8.35
CA ALA A 529 0.43 5.51 -7.26
C ALA A 529 1.93 5.79 -7.10
N GLY A 530 2.31 7.05 -6.96
CA GLY A 530 3.68 7.41 -6.61
C GLY A 530 4.01 7.09 -5.14
N HIS A 531 5.31 7.12 -4.80
CA HIS A 531 5.82 6.84 -3.45
C HIS A 531 5.29 7.82 -2.38
N ASP A 532 4.86 9.01 -2.74
CA ASP A 532 4.45 10.10 -1.84
C ASP A 532 3.10 9.88 -1.13
N GLY A 533 2.37 8.81 -1.42
CA GLY A 533 1.03 8.58 -0.89
C GLY A 533 1.01 7.88 0.47
N GLY A 534 -0.04 8.14 1.30
CA GLY A 534 -0.37 7.32 2.46
C GLY A 534 0.59 7.41 3.66
N THR A 535 1.17 8.57 3.94
CA THR A 535 2.28 8.76 4.88
C THR A 535 1.91 8.84 6.36
N GLY A 536 0.64 8.96 6.75
CA GLY A 536 0.24 9.34 8.12
C GLY A 536 0.75 8.43 9.25
N ALA A 537 0.87 7.13 9.02
CA ALA A 537 1.29 6.16 10.03
C ALA A 537 2.48 5.28 9.58
N SER A 538 3.15 5.66 8.49
CA SER A 538 4.30 4.89 7.99
C SER A 538 5.58 5.24 8.73
N PRO A 539 6.51 4.27 8.92
CA PRO A 539 7.87 4.57 9.36
C PRO A 539 8.59 5.51 8.41
N TRP A 540 9.50 6.30 8.96
CA TRP A 540 10.26 7.27 8.18
C TRP A 540 11.05 6.62 7.03
N SER A 541 11.66 5.47 7.26
CA SER A 541 12.37 4.69 6.23
C SER A 541 11.48 4.31 5.05
N SER A 542 10.21 3.99 5.30
CA SER A 542 9.25 3.67 4.24
C SER A 542 8.85 4.91 3.44
N ILE A 543 8.63 6.04 4.12
CA ILE A 543 8.27 7.31 3.46
C ILE A 543 9.36 7.75 2.49
N LYS A 544 10.65 7.59 2.87
CA LYS A 544 11.78 8.00 2.05
C LYS A 544 12.14 7.04 0.92
N HIS A 545 12.01 5.73 1.16
CA HIS A 545 12.70 4.73 0.35
C HIS A 545 11.80 3.64 -0.26
N ALA A 546 10.50 3.61 0.05
CA ALA A 546 9.59 2.62 -0.50
C ALA A 546 8.79 3.19 -1.68
N GLY A 547 8.86 2.51 -2.83
CA GLY A 547 8.27 2.97 -4.09
C GLY A 547 9.14 3.97 -4.83
N SER A 548 8.72 4.34 -6.03
CA SER A 548 9.39 5.31 -6.91
C SER A 548 8.42 6.43 -7.33
N PRO A 549 8.92 7.53 -7.89
CA PRO A 549 8.07 8.58 -8.45
C PRO A 549 7.09 8.02 -9.47
N TRP A 550 5.84 8.53 -9.45
CA TRP A 550 4.79 8.04 -10.35
C TRP A 550 5.14 8.20 -11.84
N GLU A 551 5.97 9.17 -12.18
CA GLU A 551 6.41 9.43 -13.55
C GLU A 551 7.11 8.19 -14.16
N ILE A 552 7.92 7.51 -13.38
CA ILE A 552 8.64 6.30 -13.81
C ILE A 552 7.66 5.13 -14.00
N GLY A 553 6.83 4.86 -13.00
CA GLY A 553 5.90 3.75 -13.04
C GLY A 553 4.80 3.93 -14.09
N LEU A 554 4.32 5.15 -14.28
CA LEU A 554 3.33 5.49 -15.30
C LEU A 554 3.89 5.28 -16.72
N ALA A 555 5.10 5.80 -16.98
CA ALA A 555 5.76 5.63 -18.27
C ALA A 555 6.00 4.15 -18.61
N GLU A 556 6.49 3.36 -17.64
CA GLU A 556 6.63 1.91 -17.80
C GLU A 556 5.30 1.22 -18.09
N THR A 557 4.26 1.58 -17.36
CA THR A 557 2.92 1.00 -17.55
C THR A 557 2.38 1.31 -18.94
N GLN A 558 2.45 2.56 -19.38
CA GLN A 558 2.02 2.98 -20.70
C GLN A 558 2.78 2.22 -21.80
N GLN A 559 4.11 2.20 -21.73
CA GLN A 559 4.94 1.51 -22.71
C GLN A 559 4.64 0.01 -22.76
N THR A 560 4.55 -0.65 -21.60
CA THR A 560 4.27 -2.09 -21.50
C THR A 560 2.90 -2.44 -22.06
N LEU A 561 1.86 -1.68 -21.70
CA LEU A 561 0.50 -1.92 -22.18
C LEU A 561 0.37 -1.71 -23.69
N VAL A 562 1.02 -0.68 -24.24
CA VAL A 562 1.03 -0.41 -25.69
C VAL A 562 1.76 -1.53 -26.45
N LEU A 563 2.96 -1.90 -26.01
CA LEU A 563 3.78 -2.96 -26.66
C LEU A 563 3.08 -4.32 -26.66
N ASN A 564 2.21 -4.58 -25.67
CA ASN A 564 1.43 -5.82 -25.59
C ASN A 564 0.01 -5.73 -26.17
N GLY A 565 -0.36 -4.59 -26.82
CA GLY A 565 -1.70 -4.39 -27.38
C GLY A 565 -2.83 -4.37 -26.33
N LEU A 566 -2.50 -4.06 -25.07
CA LEU A 566 -3.46 -4.10 -23.96
C LEU A 566 -3.99 -2.71 -23.56
N ARG A 567 -3.32 -1.64 -24.01
CA ARG A 567 -3.62 -0.27 -23.55
C ARG A 567 -5.05 0.17 -23.83
N GLY A 568 -5.59 -0.24 -24.97
CA GLY A 568 -6.96 0.13 -25.40
C GLY A 568 -8.07 -0.38 -24.49
N ARG A 569 -7.83 -1.46 -23.75
CA ARG A 569 -8.87 -2.16 -22.96
C ARG A 569 -8.93 -1.74 -21.49
N ILE A 570 -8.02 -0.89 -21.02
CA ILE A 570 -7.94 -0.48 -19.61
C ILE A 570 -7.66 1.02 -19.48
N ARG A 571 -8.36 1.70 -18.58
CA ARG A 571 -8.04 3.08 -18.19
C ARG A 571 -6.88 3.09 -17.21
N VAL A 572 -6.00 4.06 -17.37
CA VAL A 572 -4.83 4.28 -16.49
C VAL A 572 -4.99 5.59 -15.74
N GLN A 573 -4.94 5.51 -14.42
CA GLN A 573 -4.92 6.68 -13.53
C GLN A 573 -3.55 6.78 -12.87
N THR A 574 -3.09 8.01 -12.64
CA THR A 574 -1.95 8.27 -11.75
C THR A 574 -2.36 9.08 -10.53
N ASP A 575 -1.72 8.83 -9.40
CA ASP A 575 -1.77 9.66 -8.19
C ASP A 575 -0.39 9.72 -7.51
N GLY A 576 -0.24 10.61 -6.55
CA GLY A 576 1.01 10.83 -5.81
C GLY A 576 1.47 12.28 -5.88
N GLN A 577 0.90 13.14 -5.04
CA GLN A 577 1.27 14.56 -4.94
C GLN A 577 1.05 15.37 -6.22
N LEU A 578 -0.04 15.12 -6.95
CA LEU A 578 -0.50 16.03 -7.99
C LEU A 578 -1.00 17.32 -7.34
N LYS A 579 -0.58 18.49 -7.85
CA LYS A 579 -0.80 19.80 -7.23
C LYS A 579 -1.33 20.87 -8.19
N THR A 580 -0.97 20.77 -9.47
CA THR A 580 -1.24 21.81 -10.48
C THR A 580 -1.70 21.20 -11.80
N GLY A 581 -2.22 22.02 -12.70
CA GLY A 581 -2.59 21.58 -14.05
C GLY A 581 -1.39 21.11 -14.87
N ARG A 582 -0.20 21.64 -14.58
CA ARG A 582 1.04 21.14 -15.19
C ARG A 582 1.32 19.67 -14.84
N ASP A 583 1.08 19.26 -13.59
CA ASP A 583 1.22 17.86 -13.18
C ASP A 583 0.27 16.96 -13.98
N VAL A 584 -0.96 17.40 -14.19
CA VAL A 584 -1.96 16.70 -15.02
C VAL A 584 -1.49 16.58 -16.48
N ALA A 585 -1.02 17.66 -17.07
CA ALA A 585 -0.53 17.66 -18.46
C ALA A 585 0.65 16.69 -18.64
N VAL A 586 1.63 16.71 -17.74
CA VAL A 586 2.76 15.75 -17.76
C VAL A 586 2.26 14.32 -17.61
N GLY A 587 1.33 14.07 -16.67
CA GLY A 587 0.74 12.74 -16.47
C GLY A 587 0.00 12.23 -17.71
N ALA A 588 -0.78 13.08 -18.39
CA ALA A 588 -1.46 12.73 -19.64
C ALA A 588 -0.46 12.38 -20.74
N LEU A 589 0.56 13.20 -20.94
CA LEU A 589 1.61 12.95 -21.93
C LEU A 589 2.36 11.64 -21.67
N LEU A 590 2.55 11.26 -20.40
CA LEU A 590 3.13 9.97 -20.01
C LEU A 590 2.14 8.80 -20.06
N GLY A 591 0.85 9.05 -20.31
CA GLY A 591 -0.12 8.00 -20.62
C GLY A 591 -1.30 7.85 -19.65
N ALA A 592 -1.56 8.77 -18.73
CA ALA A 592 -2.72 8.69 -17.84
C ALA A 592 -4.00 9.23 -18.50
N ASP A 593 -5.12 8.49 -18.35
CA ASP A 593 -6.46 8.92 -18.72
C ASP A 593 -7.15 9.71 -17.59
N GLU A 594 -6.85 9.36 -16.33
CA GLU A 594 -7.49 9.91 -15.12
C GLU A 594 -6.42 10.30 -14.08
N PHE A 595 -6.78 11.16 -13.11
CA PHE A 595 -5.83 11.78 -12.18
C PHE A 595 -6.41 11.82 -10.76
N GLY A 596 -5.61 11.33 -9.79
CA GLY A 596 -5.98 11.28 -8.38
C GLY A 596 -5.28 12.34 -7.53
N PHE A 597 -6.03 13.03 -6.68
CA PHE A 597 -5.56 14.10 -5.80
C PHE A 597 -5.90 13.79 -4.34
N ALA A 598 -4.94 13.86 -3.45
CA ALA A 598 -5.17 13.64 -2.01
C ALA A 598 -4.78 14.85 -1.16
N THR A 599 -3.49 15.20 -1.11
CA THR A 599 -3.00 16.26 -0.23
C THR A 599 -3.53 17.63 -0.62
N ALA A 600 -3.54 17.97 -1.90
CA ALA A 600 -3.98 19.30 -2.36
C ALA A 600 -5.45 19.59 -2.00
N PRO A 601 -6.44 18.72 -2.24
CA PRO A 601 -7.81 18.93 -1.75
C PRO A 601 -7.90 19.07 -0.23
N LEU A 602 -7.11 18.33 0.56
CA LEU A 602 -7.08 18.50 2.02
C LEU A 602 -6.52 19.87 2.42
N VAL A 603 -5.51 20.38 1.70
CA VAL A 603 -5.00 21.75 1.91
C VAL A 603 -6.09 22.77 1.62
N VAL A 604 -6.86 22.58 0.55
CA VAL A 604 -8.02 23.41 0.22
C VAL A 604 -9.07 23.41 1.33
N GLU A 605 -9.29 22.26 1.99
CA GLU A 605 -10.18 22.12 3.13
C GLU A 605 -9.62 22.70 4.44
N GLY A 606 -8.37 23.15 4.45
CA GLY A 606 -7.76 23.82 5.61
C GLY A 606 -6.53 23.14 6.19
N CYS A 607 -6.04 22.02 5.63
CA CYS A 607 -4.80 21.39 6.10
C CYS A 607 -3.61 22.35 5.97
N ILE A 608 -2.80 22.44 7.02
CA ILE A 608 -1.61 23.28 7.11
C ILE A 608 -0.29 22.50 7.08
N MET A 609 -0.34 21.23 6.69
CA MET A 609 0.81 20.32 6.60
C MET A 609 1.63 20.17 7.88
N MET A 610 0.97 20.22 9.04
CA MET A 610 1.64 20.10 10.36
C MET A 610 2.19 18.69 10.62
N ARG A 611 1.83 17.71 9.82
CA ARG A 611 2.33 16.32 9.85
C ARG A 611 2.09 15.59 11.18
N LYS A 612 0.99 15.92 11.88
CA LYS A 612 0.52 15.30 13.14
C LYS A 612 -0.69 14.37 12.94
N CYS A 613 -0.97 13.98 11.69
CA CYS A 613 -2.14 13.20 11.33
C CYS A 613 -2.24 11.85 12.07
N HIS A 614 -1.09 11.22 12.35
CA HIS A 614 -1.03 9.91 13.02
C HIS A 614 -1.32 9.98 14.53
N LEU A 615 -1.26 11.16 15.15
CA LEU A 615 -1.41 11.36 16.59
C LEU A 615 -2.85 11.69 17.02
N ASN A 616 -3.81 11.77 16.10
CA ASN A 616 -5.18 12.22 16.36
C ASN A 616 -5.28 13.68 16.88
N THR A 617 -4.23 14.49 16.68
CA THR A 617 -4.10 15.86 17.20
C THR A 617 -4.09 16.93 16.09
N CYS A 618 -4.74 16.68 14.96
CA CYS A 618 -4.80 17.62 13.85
C CYS A 618 -5.49 18.93 14.29
N PRO A 619 -4.78 20.07 14.32
CA PRO A 619 -5.32 21.30 14.92
C PRO A 619 -6.40 21.98 14.09
N VAL A 620 -6.58 21.57 12.86
CA VAL A 620 -7.55 22.16 11.90
C VAL A 620 -8.74 21.25 11.58
N GLY A 621 -8.91 20.16 12.33
CA GLY A 621 -10.09 19.29 12.22
C GLY A 621 -10.15 18.39 10.98
N VAL A 622 -9.13 18.36 10.12
CA VAL A 622 -9.12 17.57 8.88
C VAL A 622 -8.82 16.09 9.14
N ALA A 623 -7.76 15.79 9.89
CA ALA A 623 -7.26 14.42 10.06
C ALA A 623 -7.29 13.97 11.53
N THR A 624 -8.43 14.11 12.18
CA THR A 624 -8.66 13.75 13.58
C THR A 624 -10.07 13.22 13.78
N GLN A 625 -10.27 12.43 14.85
CA GLN A 625 -11.57 12.00 15.34
C GLN A 625 -11.96 12.71 16.65
N ASP A 626 -11.08 13.56 17.19
CA ASP A 626 -11.37 14.35 18.39
C ASP A 626 -12.47 15.40 18.11
N PRO A 627 -13.61 15.37 18.84
CA PRO A 627 -14.73 16.28 18.59
C PRO A 627 -14.37 17.76 18.75
N ALA A 628 -13.51 18.11 19.71
CA ALA A 628 -13.12 19.49 19.96
C ALA A 628 -12.23 20.04 18.83
N LEU A 629 -11.40 19.17 18.23
CA LEU A 629 -10.59 19.53 17.08
C LEU A 629 -11.41 19.54 15.79
N ARG A 630 -12.35 18.61 15.59
CA ARG A 630 -13.24 18.57 14.43
C ARG A 630 -14.09 19.85 14.29
N LYS A 631 -14.49 20.48 15.40
CA LYS A 631 -15.18 21.80 15.40
C LYS A 631 -14.39 22.91 14.73
N LYS A 632 -13.10 22.74 14.49
CA LYS A 632 -12.23 23.71 13.79
C LYS A 632 -12.18 23.50 12.27
N PHE A 633 -12.85 22.49 11.75
CA PHE A 633 -12.92 22.25 10.32
C PHE A 633 -13.56 23.43 9.60
N SER A 634 -12.91 23.93 8.53
CA SER A 634 -13.35 25.12 7.77
C SER A 634 -13.52 24.86 6.27
N GLY A 635 -13.39 23.61 5.84
CA GLY A 635 -13.55 23.21 4.44
C GLY A 635 -14.99 23.37 3.96
N LYS A 636 -15.15 23.71 2.68
CA LYS A 636 -16.47 23.76 2.00
C LYS A 636 -16.38 23.08 0.64
N PRO A 637 -17.45 22.43 0.17
CA PRO A 637 -17.48 21.81 -1.16
C PRO A 637 -17.10 22.79 -2.27
N GLU A 638 -17.55 24.06 -2.19
CA GLU A 638 -17.26 25.09 -3.17
C GLU A 638 -15.76 25.38 -3.31
N HIS A 639 -14.99 25.33 -2.22
CA HIS A 639 -13.54 25.54 -2.28
C HIS A 639 -12.86 24.44 -3.11
N VAL A 640 -13.27 23.19 -2.92
CA VAL A 640 -12.75 22.03 -3.66
C VAL A 640 -13.18 22.10 -5.13
N VAL A 641 -14.41 22.48 -5.42
CA VAL A 641 -14.91 22.70 -6.80
C VAL A 641 -14.04 23.76 -7.49
N ASN A 642 -13.81 24.90 -6.85
CA ASN A 642 -12.99 25.98 -7.41
C ASN A 642 -11.59 25.48 -7.73
N TYR A 643 -10.97 24.72 -6.83
CA TYR A 643 -9.65 24.14 -7.05
C TYR A 643 -9.59 23.29 -8.33
N PHE A 644 -10.50 22.36 -8.51
CA PHE A 644 -10.48 21.47 -9.67
C PHE A 644 -10.77 22.21 -10.98
N PHE A 645 -11.61 23.24 -10.97
CA PHE A 645 -11.78 24.08 -12.15
C PHE A 645 -10.54 24.92 -12.47
N PHE A 646 -9.80 25.37 -11.46
CA PHE A 646 -8.51 26.06 -11.69
C PHE A 646 -7.48 25.11 -12.30
N ILE A 647 -7.40 23.86 -11.81
CA ILE A 647 -6.55 22.81 -12.42
C ILE A 647 -6.93 22.63 -13.90
N ALA A 648 -8.22 22.43 -14.19
CA ALA A 648 -8.69 22.21 -15.55
C ALA A 648 -8.39 23.40 -16.47
N GLU A 649 -8.53 24.63 -15.99
CA GLU A 649 -8.23 25.82 -16.77
C GLU A 649 -6.73 25.96 -17.05
N GLU A 650 -5.86 25.65 -16.10
CA GLU A 650 -4.40 25.58 -16.34
C GLU A 650 -4.07 24.52 -17.39
N VAL A 651 -4.71 23.34 -17.33
CA VAL A 651 -4.54 22.29 -18.35
C VAL A 651 -4.95 22.80 -19.74
N ARG A 652 -6.09 23.50 -19.84
CA ARG A 652 -6.56 24.09 -21.10
C ARG A 652 -5.54 25.08 -21.69
N GLN A 653 -4.93 25.92 -20.84
CA GLN A 653 -3.90 26.85 -21.27
C GLN A 653 -2.66 26.12 -21.81
N ILE A 654 -2.23 25.03 -21.18
CA ILE A 654 -1.13 24.19 -21.66
C ILE A 654 -1.49 23.50 -22.98
N MET A 655 -2.69 22.93 -23.08
CA MET A 655 -3.19 22.31 -24.31
C MET A 655 -3.23 23.31 -25.47
N ALA A 656 -3.68 24.54 -25.22
CA ALA A 656 -3.70 25.61 -26.23
C ALA A 656 -2.29 25.92 -26.75
N GLN A 657 -1.29 26.01 -25.85
CA GLN A 657 0.11 26.23 -26.21
C GLN A 657 0.70 25.05 -27.03
N LEU A 658 0.27 23.83 -26.76
CA LEU A 658 0.67 22.63 -27.49
C LEU A 658 -0.11 22.41 -28.80
N GLY A 659 -1.13 23.23 -29.09
CA GLY A 659 -1.99 23.10 -30.26
C GLY A 659 -2.96 21.91 -30.18
N ILE A 660 -3.33 21.47 -29.00
CA ILE A 660 -4.17 20.28 -28.73
C ILE A 660 -5.60 20.73 -28.37
N LYS A 661 -6.58 20.26 -29.12
CA LYS A 661 -8.00 20.60 -28.91
C LYS A 661 -8.70 19.69 -27.90
N LYS A 662 -8.46 18.38 -27.99
CA LYS A 662 -9.07 17.38 -27.13
C LYS A 662 -8.06 16.78 -26.17
N PHE A 663 -8.47 16.56 -24.92
CA PHE A 663 -7.60 15.95 -23.91
C PHE A 663 -7.07 14.57 -24.33
N ASP A 664 -7.92 13.77 -24.99
CA ASP A 664 -7.55 12.45 -25.49
C ASP A 664 -6.36 12.48 -26.47
N ASP A 665 -6.22 13.54 -27.26
CA ASP A 665 -5.11 13.72 -28.21
C ASP A 665 -3.76 13.92 -27.51
N MET A 666 -3.76 14.30 -26.23
CA MET A 666 -2.56 14.48 -25.41
C MET A 666 -2.05 13.18 -24.82
N ILE A 667 -2.93 12.19 -24.58
CA ILE A 667 -2.60 10.96 -23.83
C ILE A 667 -1.54 10.15 -24.58
N GLY A 668 -0.44 9.83 -23.87
CA GLY A 668 0.65 9.01 -24.38
C GLY A 668 1.56 9.72 -25.41
N ARG A 669 1.50 11.05 -25.48
CA ARG A 669 2.35 11.90 -26.35
C ARG A 669 3.61 12.37 -25.62
N ALA A 670 4.36 11.40 -25.03
CA ALA A 670 5.63 11.72 -24.35
C ALA A 670 6.66 12.38 -25.28
N ASP A 671 6.49 12.25 -26.60
CA ASP A 671 7.26 12.98 -27.62
C ASP A 671 7.15 14.52 -27.52
N LEU A 672 6.11 15.04 -26.84
CA LEU A 672 5.92 16.46 -26.56
C LEU A 672 6.61 16.94 -25.27
N LEU A 673 7.32 16.04 -24.57
CA LEU A 673 8.17 16.36 -23.43
C LEU A 673 9.65 16.29 -23.82
N ASP A 674 10.45 17.11 -23.17
CA ASP A 674 11.91 17.05 -23.23
C ASP A 674 12.50 17.28 -21.83
N MET A 675 13.78 16.97 -21.67
CA MET A 675 14.51 17.40 -20.49
C MET A 675 14.68 18.92 -20.54
N ARG A 676 14.42 19.59 -19.43
CA ARG A 676 14.59 21.04 -19.30
C ARG A 676 16.03 21.43 -19.65
N ALA A 677 16.18 22.42 -20.52
CA ALA A 677 17.48 22.97 -20.84
C ALA A 677 18.06 23.76 -19.65
N GLY A 678 19.37 23.77 -19.51
CA GLY A 678 20.09 24.62 -18.54
C GLY A 678 19.82 24.29 -17.07
N ILE A 679 19.69 23.01 -16.72
CA ILE A 679 19.61 22.58 -15.32
C ILE A 679 20.95 22.89 -14.63
N GLU A 680 20.96 23.92 -13.79
CA GLU A 680 22.17 24.35 -13.07
C GLU A 680 22.38 23.50 -11.80
N HIS A 681 22.76 22.24 -12.00
CA HIS A 681 23.12 21.36 -10.89
C HIS A 681 24.27 20.45 -11.30
N TRP A 682 25.30 20.34 -10.46
CA TRP A 682 26.53 19.61 -10.79
C TRP A 682 26.32 18.10 -11.06
N LYS A 683 25.25 17.50 -10.56
CA LYS A 683 24.86 16.11 -10.86
C LYS A 683 24.01 15.97 -12.14
N ALA A 684 23.63 17.04 -12.79
CA ALA A 684 22.69 17.00 -13.92
C ALA A 684 23.32 16.69 -15.27
N SER A 685 24.64 16.75 -15.38
CA SER A 685 25.37 16.58 -16.67
C SER A 685 25.15 15.24 -17.35
N GLY A 686 24.89 14.18 -16.55
CA GLY A 686 24.64 12.81 -17.04
C GLY A 686 23.16 12.43 -17.08
N LEU A 687 22.23 13.33 -16.75
CA LEU A 687 20.80 13.01 -16.75
C LEU A 687 20.31 12.72 -18.17
N ASP A 688 19.63 11.59 -18.34
CA ASP A 688 18.93 11.23 -19.57
C ASP A 688 17.61 10.53 -19.22
N PHE A 689 16.53 11.10 -19.74
CA PHE A 689 15.17 10.59 -19.60
C PHE A 689 14.68 9.86 -20.87
N GLY A 690 15.56 9.57 -21.82
CA GLY A 690 15.18 8.97 -23.09
C GLY A 690 14.36 7.69 -22.95
N ARG A 691 14.69 6.83 -21.99
CA ARG A 691 13.91 5.61 -21.71
C ARG A 691 12.54 5.92 -21.14
N LEU A 692 12.42 6.93 -20.29
CA LEU A 692 11.16 7.33 -19.66
C LEU A 692 10.24 8.02 -20.66
N LEU A 693 10.79 8.87 -21.54
CA LEU A 693 10.04 9.63 -22.53
C LEU A 693 9.87 8.86 -23.87
N ALA A 694 10.33 7.62 -23.94
CA ALA A 694 10.22 6.82 -25.16
C ALA A 694 8.75 6.52 -25.50
N VAL A 695 8.36 6.81 -26.74
CA VAL A 695 7.07 6.40 -27.29
C VAL A 695 7.26 5.08 -28.04
N PRO A 696 6.53 4.02 -27.69
CA PRO A 696 6.65 2.73 -28.35
C PRO A 696 6.38 2.83 -29.85
N GLN A 697 7.26 2.28 -30.67
CA GLN A 697 7.08 2.19 -32.11
C GLN A 697 6.22 0.97 -32.43
N VAL A 698 4.93 1.17 -32.63
CA VAL A 698 3.94 0.15 -32.93
C VAL A 698 3.10 0.57 -34.14
N SER A 699 2.31 -0.36 -34.70
CA SER A 699 1.35 -0.03 -35.76
C SER A 699 0.38 1.07 -35.30
N VAL A 700 -0.06 1.92 -36.21
CA VAL A 700 -1.02 3.00 -35.93
C VAL A 700 -2.36 2.51 -35.37
N ASP A 701 -2.69 1.25 -35.59
CA ASP A 701 -3.92 0.63 -35.07
C ASP A 701 -3.84 0.26 -33.58
N VAL A 702 -2.65 0.29 -32.98
CA VAL A 702 -2.48 -0.01 -31.56
C VAL A 702 -2.85 1.23 -30.72
N PRO A 703 -3.90 1.12 -29.91
CA PRO A 703 -4.34 2.26 -29.09
C PRO A 703 -3.29 2.69 -28.05
N ARG A 704 -3.13 3.99 -27.85
CA ARG A 704 -2.31 4.59 -26.78
C ARG A 704 -3.13 5.13 -25.60
N LEU A 705 -4.45 5.02 -25.67
CA LEU A 705 -5.40 5.41 -24.63
C LEU A 705 -6.54 4.39 -24.57
N HIS A 706 -7.42 4.51 -23.59
CA HIS A 706 -8.58 3.63 -23.46
C HIS A 706 -9.58 3.80 -24.61
N MET A 707 -9.91 2.70 -25.29
CA MET A 707 -10.75 2.70 -26.49
C MET A 707 -11.89 1.67 -26.44
N SER A 708 -11.82 0.65 -25.57
CA SER A 708 -12.76 -0.46 -25.54
C SER A 708 -13.00 -0.97 -24.12
N THR A 709 -14.21 -1.44 -23.88
CA THR A 709 -14.61 -2.05 -22.60
C THR A 709 -14.16 -3.49 -22.50
N GLN A 710 -13.99 -3.99 -21.26
CA GLN A 710 -13.70 -5.39 -20.99
C GLN A 710 -14.99 -6.24 -21.05
N ASP A 711 -14.93 -7.39 -21.71
CA ASP A 711 -16.00 -8.39 -21.65
C ASP A 711 -15.76 -9.33 -20.48
N HIS A 712 -16.62 -9.27 -19.46
CA HIS A 712 -16.54 -10.10 -18.26
C HIS A 712 -17.29 -11.43 -18.37
N GLY A 713 -18.03 -11.69 -19.46
CA GLY A 713 -18.78 -12.93 -19.72
C GLY A 713 -19.92 -13.16 -18.72
N LEU A 714 -20.51 -12.10 -18.18
CA LEU A 714 -21.54 -12.16 -17.14
C LEU A 714 -22.85 -12.79 -17.64
N GLU A 715 -23.11 -12.79 -18.94
CA GLU A 715 -24.26 -13.41 -19.57
C GLU A 715 -24.32 -14.94 -19.35
N LYS A 716 -23.15 -15.55 -19.04
CA LYS A 716 -23.01 -17.00 -18.80
C LYS A 716 -23.14 -17.36 -17.31
N ALA A 717 -23.25 -16.37 -16.43
CA ALA A 717 -23.35 -16.60 -14.99
C ALA A 717 -24.65 -17.33 -14.63
N LEU A 718 -24.54 -18.32 -13.74
CA LEU A 718 -25.71 -19.04 -13.23
C LEU A 718 -26.73 -18.08 -12.58
N ASP A 719 -26.23 -17.01 -11.96
CA ASP A 719 -27.03 -15.98 -11.28
C ASP A 719 -28.05 -15.30 -12.19
N GLN A 720 -27.84 -15.25 -13.51
CA GLN A 720 -28.87 -14.74 -14.44
C GLN A 720 -30.18 -15.54 -14.29
N LYS A 721 -30.08 -16.86 -14.21
CA LYS A 721 -31.21 -17.75 -14.02
C LYS A 721 -31.77 -17.65 -12.60
N LEU A 722 -30.89 -17.50 -11.58
CA LEU A 722 -31.33 -17.32 -10.18
C LEU A 722 -32.12 -16.02 -10.00
N ILE A 723 -31.67 -14.93 -10.62
CA ILE A 723 -32.36 -13.62 -10.59
C ILE A 723 -33.73 -13.74 -11.24
N GLU A 724 -33.83 -14.35 -12.42
CA GLU A 724 -35.10 -14.52 -13.13
C GLU A 724 -36.12 -15.27 -12.26
N LYS A 725 -35.71 -16.39 -11.63
CA LYS A 725 -36.59 -17.15 -10.73
C LYS A 725 -36.91 -16.40 -9.41
N SER A 726 -36.06 -15.46 -9.02
CA SER A 726 -36.23 -14.70 -7.77
C SER A 726 -36.96 -13.37 -7.96
N LYS A 727 -37.40 -13.01 -9.18
CA LYS A 727 -38.11 -11.75 -9.45
C LYS A 727 -39.26 -11.46 -8.49
N PRO A 728 -40.16 -12.44 -8.16
CA PRO A 728 -41.24 -12.17 -7.22
C PRO A 728 -40.74 -11.73 -5.82
N ALA A 729 -39.61 -12.29 -5.38
CA ALA A 729 -38.99 -11.89 -4.11
C ALA A 729 -38.37 -10.49 -4.21
N ILE A 730 -37.65 -10.22 -5.27
CA ILE A 730 -36.94 -8.94 -5.47
C ILE A 730 -37.95 -7.78 -5.62
N GLU A 731 -38.98 -7.97 -6.42
CA GLU A 731 -39.94 -6.91 -6.76
C GLU A 731 -41.06 -6.72 -5.71
N ARG A 732 -41.50 -7.80 -5.09
CA ARG A 732 -42.69 -7.79 -4.20
C ARG A 732 -42.46 -8.38 -2.81
N GLY A 733 -41.23 -8.85 -2.50
CA GLY A 733 -40.94 -9.48 -1.22
C GLY A 733 -41.58 -10.86 -1.01
N GLU A 734 -42.06 -11.49 -2.06
CA GLU A 734 -42.68 -12.81 -2.00
C GLU A 734 -41.64 -13.91 -1.75
N LYS A 735 -41.99 -14.90 -0.91
CA LYS A 735 -41.10 -16.04 -0.68
C LYS A 735 -41.02 -16.91 -1.93
N VAL A 736 -39.81 -17.27 -2.34
CA VAL A 736 -39.52 -18.18 -3.44
C VAL A 736 -38.60 -19.33 -3.01
N GLN A 737 -38.90 -20.53 -3.50
CA GLN A 737 -38.05 -21.69 -3.28
C GLN A 737 -37.94 -22.51 -4.55
N PHE A 738 -36.72 -22.87 -4.95
CA PHE A 738 -36.46 -23.68 -6.16
C PHE A 738 -35.14 -24.44 -6.07
N MET A 739 -34.95 -25.36 -7.02
CA MET A 739 -33.75 -26.17 -7.13
C MET A 739 -32.99 -25.85 -8.43
N GLU A 740 -31.66 -25.98 -8.35
CA GLU A 740 -30.73 -25.80 -9.47
C GLU A 740 -29.54 -26.73 -9.34
N VAL A 741 -28.78 -26.88 -10.44
CA VAL A 741 -27.52 -27.63 -10.46
C VAL A 741 -26.36 -26.66 -10.46
N ALA A 742 -25.44 -26.83 -9.50
CA ALA A 742 -24.17 -26.12 -9.46
C ALA A 742 -23.05 -26.99 -10.06
N ARG A 743 -22.24 -26.39 -10.91
CA ARG A 743 -21.03 -26.99 -11.46
C ARG A 743 -19.81 -26.19 -11.10
N ASN A 744 -18.65 -26.82 -11.04
CA ASN A 744 -17.39 -26.15 -10.67
C ASN A 744 -17.08 -24.91 -11.53
N VAL A 745 -17.57 -24.81 -12.76
CA VAL A 745 -17.44 -23.63 -13.63
C VAL A 745 -18.35 -22.46 -13.22
N ASN A 746 -19.36 -22.70 -12.37
CA ASN A 746 -20.24 -21.67 -11.87
C ASN A 746 -19.57 -20.96 -10.67
N ARG A 747 -18.83 -19.89 -10.98
CA ARG A 747 -18.13 -19.09 -9.97
C ARG A 747 -19.02 -17.97 -9.44
N SER A 748 -18.74 -17.51 -8.23
CA SER A 748 -19.40 -16.36 -7.58
C SER A 748 -20.94 -16.47 -7.50
N VAL A 749 -21.44 -17.69 -7.36
CA VAL A 749 -22.90 -17.96 -7.30
C VAL A 749 -23.50 -17.23 -6.10
N GLY A 750 -24.56 -16.48 -6.31
CA GLY A 750 -25.25 -15.67 -5.29
C GLY A 750 -24.78 -14.21 -5.24
N ALA A 751 -23.63 -13.87 -5.82
CA ALA A 751 -23.10 -12.51 -5.78
C ALA A 751 -23.94 -11.54 -6.61
N MET A 752 -24.25 -11.88 -7.86
CA MET A 752 -25.07 -11.05 -8.75
C MET A 752 -26.52 -10.97 -8.25
N LEU A 753 -27.08 -12.07 -7.74
CA LEU A 753 -28.38 -12.09 -7.10
C LEU A 753 -28.42 -11.14 -5.90
N SER A 754 -27.38 -11.16 -5.06
CA SER A 754 -27.27 -10.23 -3.92
C SER A 754 -27.18 -8.78 -4.34
N GLY A 755 -26.44 -8.48 -5.42
CA GLY A 755 -26.38 -7.15 -6.02
C GLY A 755 -27.75 -6.69 -6.53
N ALA A 756 -28.51 -7.57 -7.18
CA ALA A 756 -29.86 -7.28 -7.64
C ALA A 756 -30.83 -6.99 -6.47
N VAL A 757 -30.75 -7.80 -5.38
CA VAL A 757 -31.55 -7.58 -4.18
C VAL A 757 -31.21 -6.25 -3.52
N THR A 758 -29.93 -5.95 -3.27
CA THR A 758 -29.51 -4.76 -2.51
C THR A 758 -29.74 -3.44 -3.27
N LYS A 759 -29.90 -3.47 -4.57
CA LYS A 759 -30.33 -2.29 -5.35
C LYS A 759 -31.77 -1.88 -5.03
N VAL A 760 -32.67 -2.83 -4.78
CA VAL A 760 -34.08 -2.58 -4.47
C VAL A 760 -34.28 -2.53 -2.95
N HIS A 761 -33.63 -3.43 -2.24
CA HIS A 761 -33.68 -3.58 -0.80
C HIS A 761 -32.26 -3.44 -0.20
N PRO A 762 -31.77 -2.23 0.06
CA PRO A 762 -30.39 -2.01 0.51
C PRO A 762 -29.99 -2.84 1.75
N GLU A 763 -30.89 -3.06 2.67
CA GLU A 763 -30.69 -3.86 3.88
C GLU A 763 -30.94 -5.37 3.69
N GLY A 764 -31.33 -5.77 2.48
CA GLY A 764 -31.72 -7.13 2.15
C GLY A 764 -33.22 -7.41 2.40
N LEU A 765 -33.58 -8.68 2.35
CA LEU A 765 -34.92 -9.20 2.55
C LEU A 765 -35.02 -9.94 3.89
N PRO A 766 -36.23 -10.21 4.42
CA PRO A 766 -36.41 -11.11 5.58
C PRO A 766 -35.80 -12.49 5.32
N ASP A 767 -35.36 -13.16 6.38
CA ASP A 767 -34.73 -14.49 6.29
C ASP A 767 -35.58 -15.50 5.49
N ASP A 768 -34.89 -16.34 4.72
CA ASP A 768 -35.50 -17.37 3.88
C ASP A 768 -36.58 -16.86 2.89
N THR A 769 -36.48 -15.62 2.45
CA THR A 769 -37.32 -15.08 1.38
C THR A 769 -36.96 -15.72 0.03
N ILE A 770 -35.66 -15.89 -0.24
CA ILE A 770 -35.15 -16.60 -1.41
C ILE A 770 -34.38 -17.83 -0.92
N ARG A 771 -34.93 -19.03 -1.17
CA ARG A 771 -34.30 -20.28 -0.77
C ARG A 771 -33.97 -21.10 -1.99
N ILE A 772 -32.67 -21.37 -2.21
CA ILE A 772 -32.17 -22.09 -3.36
C ILE A 772 -31.45 -23.35 -2.90
N GLN A 773 -31.98 -24.52 -3.28
CA GLN A 773 -31.26 -25.78 -3.15
C GLN A 773 -30.44 -26.02 -4.40
N LEU A 774 -29.16 -26.33 -4.23
CA LEU A 774 -28.24 -26.65 -5.30
C LEU A 774 -27.69 -28.05 -5.11
N GLU A 775 -27.45 -28.76 -6.22
CA GLU A 775 -26.84 -30.07 -6.21
C GLU A 775 -25.60 -30.05 -7.11
N GLY A 776 -24.47 -30.58 -6.61
CA GLY A 776 -23.24 -30.70 -7.34
C GLY A 776 -22.06 -30.00 -6.66
N THR A 777 -21.19 -29.38 -7.48
CA THR A 777 -19.97 -28.69 -6.97
C THR A 777 -20.07 -27.19 -7.20
N GLY A 778 -20.05 -26.42 -6.12
CA GLY A 778 -19.93 -24.96 -6.18
C GLY A 778 -18.54 -24.54 -6.64
N GLY A 779 -18.45 -23.65 -7.62
CA GLY A 779 -17.19 -23.09 -8.06
C GLY A 779 -16.59 -22.11 -7.03
N GLN A 780 -15.44 -21.50 -7.34
CA GLN A 780 -14.80 -20.50 -6.48
C GLN A 780 -15.77 -19.38 -6.12
N SER A 781 -15.64 -18.87 -4.87
CA SER A 781 -16.48 -17.79 -4.32
C SER A 781 -17.99 -18.10 -4.30
N PHE A 782 -18.35 -19.36 -4.14
CA PHE A 782 -19.75 -19.77 -3.92
C PHE A 782 -20.33 -19.04 -2.69
N GLY A 783 -21.48 -18.39 -2.82
CA GLY A 783 -22.10 -17.60 -1.77
C GLY A 783 -21.37 -16.29 -1.42
N ALA A 784 -20.49 -15.80 -2.29
CA ALA A 784 -19.79 -14.55 -2.07
C ALA A 784 -20.75 -13.37 -1.96
N PHE A 785 -20.53 -12.51 -0.95
CA PHE A 785 -21.32 -11.30 -0.66
C PHE A 785 -22.83 -11.54 -0.45
N LEU A 786 -23.23 -12.75 -0.15
CA LEU A 786 -24.65 -13.14 -0.03
C LEU A 786 -25.36 -12.25 1.00
N CYS A 787 -26.41 -11.53 0.57
CA CYS A 787 -27.13 -10.57 1.42
C CYS A 787 -28.27 -11.22 2.22
N ASN A 788 -28.82 -10.48 3.20
CA ASN A 788 -29.96 -10.94 3.97
C ASN A 788 -31.12 -11.42 3.09
N GLY A 789 -31.79 -12.48 3.52
CA GLY A 789 -32.96 -13.04 2.87
C GLY A 789 -32.70 -14.15 1.86
N ILE A 790 -31.40 -14.36 1.51
CA ILE A 790 -31.00 -15.42 0.56
C ILE A 790 -30.37 -16.57 1.34
N THR A 791 -30.88 -17.77 1.11
CA THR A 791 -30.32 -19.03 1.60
C THR A 791 -29.88 -19.90 0.43
N LEU A 792 -28.58 -20.21 0.36
CA LEU A 792 -28.02 -21.20 -0.56
C LEU A 792 -27.76 -22.50 0.21
N TYR A 793 -28.42 -23.56 -0.21
CA TYR A 793 -28.29 -24.89 0.37
C TYR A 793 -27.69 -25.84 -0.67
N LEU A 794 -26.41 -26.15 -0.54
CA LEU A 794 -25.65 -26.99 -1.48
C LEU A 794 -25.54 -28.43 -0.93
N ILE A 795 -26.04 -29.37 -1.73
CA ILE A 795 -25.82 -30.80 -1.53
C ILE A 795 -24.66 -31.21 -2.47
N GLY A 796 -23.47 -31.34 -1.89
CA GLY A 796 -22.24 -31.56 -2.62
C GLY A 796 -21.05 -30.93 -1.90
N ASP A 797 -20.14 -30.32 -2.65
CA ASP A 797 -18.96 -29.64 -2.15
C ASP A 797 -18.80 -28.25 -2.80
N ALA A 798 -17.98 -27.40 -2.22
CA ALA A 798 -17.69 -26.08 -2.77
C ALA A 798 -16.19 -25.80 -2.73
N ASN A 799 -15.77 -24.89 -3.60
CA ASN A 799 -14.37 -24.58 -3.85
C ASN A 799 -13.85 -23.47 -2.89
N ASP A 800 -12.67 -22.92 -3.18
CA ASP A 800 -12.06 -21.83 -2.41
C ASP A 800 -12.96 -20.60 -2.33
N TYR A 801 -12.76 -19.80 -1.29
CA TYR A 801 -13.43 -18.51 -1.05
C TYR A 801 -14.95 -18.62 -0.85
N THR A 802 -15.48 -19.78 -0.54
CA THR A 802 -16.91 -19.98 -0.23
C THR A 802 -17.32 -19.05 0.91
N GLY A 803 -18.42 -18.31 0.74
CA GLY A 803 -18.92 -17.34 1.72
C GLY A 803 -18.07 -16.08 1.88
N LYS A 804 -17.14 -15.78 0.93
CA LYS A 804 -16.37 -14.54 0.93
C LYS A 804 -17.26 -13.33 1.09
N GLY A 805 -16.99 -12.49 2.12
CA GLY A 805 -17.74 -11.26 2.35
C GLY A 805 -19.24 -11.48 2.62
N LEU A 806 -19.64 -12.63 3.14
CA LEU A 806 -21.03 -12.92 3.49
C LEU A 806 -21.65 -11.74 4.24
N SER A 807 -22.79 -11.23 3.75
CA SER A 807 -23.36 -9.93 4.14
C SER A 807 -24.73 -10.06 4.80
N GLY A 808 -25.08 -11.26 5.31
CA GLY A 808 -26.32 -11.50 6.02
C GLY A 808 -27.11 -12.72 5.57
N GLY A 809 -26.78 -13.30 4.41
CA GLY A 809 -27.41 -14.51 3.91
C GLY A 809 -26.98 -15.77 4.67
N ARG A 810 -27.52 -16.90 4.24
CA ARG A 810 -27.17 -18.21 4.81
C ARG A 810 -26.58 -19.13 3.76
N VAL A 811 -25.43 -19.75 4.07
CA VAL A 811 -24.77 -20.75 3.24
C VAL A 811 -24.71 -22.07 3.98
N VAL A 812 -25.25 -23.13 3.38
CA VAL A 812 -25.17 -24.50 3.91
C VAL A 812 -24.54 -25.39 2.87
N VAL A 813 -23.49 -26.09 3.25
CA VAL A 813 -22.84 -27.09 2.38
C VAL A 813 -22.75 -28.42 3.11
N ARG A 814 -23.33 -29.46 2.53
CA ARG A 814 -23.29 -30.80 3.10
C ARG A 814 -23.13 -31.85 2.01
N PRO A 815 -22.52 -32.99 2.32
CA PRO A 815 -22.44 -34.11 1.38
C PRO A 815 -23.82 -34.66 1.00
N SER A 816 -23.89 -35.37 -0.10
CA SER A 816 -25.07 -36.14 -0.47
C SER A 816 -25.44 -37.15 0.62
N ILE A 817 -26.73 -37.53 0.70
CA ILE A 817 -27.19 -38.59 1.60
C ILE A 817 -26.54 -39.93 1.32
N ASP A 818 -26.07 -40.13 0.11
CA ASP A 818 -25.37 -41.36 -0.31
C ASP A 818 -23.90 -41.39 0.08
N PHE A 819 -23.35 -40.26 0.63
CA PHE A 819 -22.00 -40.20 1.13
C PHE A 819 -21.84 -41.11 2.34
N ARG A 820 -20.86 -42.01 2.26
CA ARG A 820 -20.65 -43.04 3.30
C ARG A 820 -19.45 -42.78 4.19
N GLY A 821 -18.76 -41.65 4.00
CA GLY A 821 -17.67 -41.20 4.85
C GLY A 821 -18.16 -40.43 6.07
N GLU A 822 -17.23 -40.11 6.96
CA GLU A 822 -17.48 -39.23 8.12
C GLU A 822 -17.17 -37.80 7.79
N ALA A 823 -18.02 -36.87 8.17
CA ALA A 823 -17.87 -35.45 7.89
C ALA A 823 -16.55 -34.86 8.45
N VAL A 824 -16.14 -35.31 9.63
CA VAL A 824 -14.89 -34.88 10.29
C VAL A 824 -13.60 -35.28 9.53
N ASN A 825 -13.71 -36.20 8.61
CA ASN A 825 -12.59 -36.68 7.79
C ASN A 825 -12.71 -36.28 6.31
N ASN A 826 -13.74 -35.53 5.95
CA ASN A 826 -14.04 -35.14 4.58
C ASN A 826 -13.88 -33.63 4.36
N ILE A 827 -12.97 -33.23 3.46
CA ILE A 827 -12.86 -31.83 3.02
C ILE A 827 -14.06 -31.52 2.14
N ILE A 828 -14.90 -30.56 2.54
CA ILE A 828 -16.13 -30.19 1.82
C ILE A 828 -16.07 -28.79 1.21
N VAL A 829 -15.21 -27.92 1.73
CA VAL A 829 -14.98 -26.57 1.21
C VAL A 829 -13.48 -26.30 1.13
N GLY A 830 -13.05 -25.47 0.18
CA GLY A 830 -11.66 -25.18 -0.08
C GLY A 830 -11.01 -24.24 0.95
N ASN A 831 -10.05 -23.43 0.49
CA ASN A 831 -9.28 -22.50 1.31
C ASN A 831 -9.96 -21.13 1.46
N THR A 832 -9.58 -20.39 2.49
CA THR A 832 -9.97 -18.97 2.70
C THR A 832 -11.50 -18.79 2.71
N VAL A 833 -12.19 -19.78 3.23
CA VAL A 833 -13.65 -19.80 3.37
C VAL A 833 -14.09 -18.76 4.39
N MET A 834 -15.18 -18.03 4.14
CA MET A 834 -15.75 -16.98 5.00
C MET A 834 -14.84 -15.74 5.18
N ILE A 835 -13.85 -15.52 4.32
CA ILE A 835 -13.01 -14.32 4.41
C ILE A 835 -13.84 -13.04 4.44
N GLY A 836 -13.62 -12.21 5.45
CA GLY A 836 -14.23 -10.88 5.56
C GLY A 836 -15.77 -10.91 5.73
N ALA A 837 -16.36 -12.02 6.15
CA ALA A 837 -17.79 -12.12 6.38
C ALA A 837 -18.25 -11.18 7.50
N THR A 838 -19.26 -10.34 7.22
CA THR A 838 -19.73 -9.28 8.12
C THR A 838 -20.98 -9.62 8.89
N ARG A 839 -21.86 -10.44 8.31
CA ARG A 839 -23.12 -10.91 8.90
C ARG A 839 -23.57 -12.19 8.21
N GLY A 840 -24.54 -12.85 8.77
CA GLY A 840 -25.12 -14.08 8.22
C GLY A 840 -24.61 -15.34 8.89
N GLU A 841 -24.97 -16.48 8.32
CA GLU A 841 -24.69 -17.79 8.90
C GLU A 841 -24.13 -18.74 7.84
N ALA A 842 -23.16 -19.56 8.23
CA ALA A 842 -22.61 -20.59 7.37
C ALA A 842 -22.43 -21.91 8.13
N PHE A 843 -22.83 -23.00 7.51
CA PHE A 843 -22.79 -24.36 8.10
C PHE A 843 -22.14 -25.32 7.11
N PHE A 844 -21.03 -25.92 7.51
CA PHE A 844 -20.26 -26.81 6.68
C PHE A 844 -20.15 -28.20 7.33
N ALA A 845 -20.87 -29.18 6.78
CA ALA A 845 -20.80 -30.55 7.26
C ALA A 845 -19.60 -31.27 6.64
N GLY A 846 -18.41 -30.89 7.07
CA GLY A 846 -17.11 -31.36 6.63
C GLY A 846 -15.99 -30.40 7.03
N VAL A 847 -14.78 -30.71 6.61
CA VAL A 847 -13.56 -29.97 6.93
C VAL A 847 -13.35 -28.83 5.91
N ALA A 848 -12.93 -27.70 6.36
CA ALA A 848 -12.44 -26.59 5.52
C ALA A 848 -10.91 -26.65 5.35
N GLY A 849 -10.41 -26.08 4.26
CA GLY A 849 -8.99 -25.92 4.03
C GLY A 849 -8.33 -24.86 4.91
N GLU A 850 -7.24 -24.27 4.43
CA GLU A 850 -6.45 -23.25 5.10
C GLU A 850 -7.21 -21.92 5.24
N ARG A 851 -6.89 -21.15 6.31
CA ARG A 851 -7.40 -19.78 6.54
C ARG A 851 -8.93 -19.68 6.64
N PHE A 852 -9.57 -20.67 7.24
CA PHE A 852 -11.01 -20.60 7.52
C PHE A 852 -11.33 -19.39 8.41
N ALA A 853 -12.39 -18.65 8.08
CA ALA A 853 -12.85 -17.46 8.82
C ALA A 853 -11.80 -16.34 8.99
N VAL A 854 -10.79 -16.29 8.12
CA VAL A 854 -9.84 -15.17 8.12
C VAL A 854 -10.59 -13.84 7.94
N ARG A 855 -10.27 -12.85 8.77
CA ARG A 855 -10.93 -11.53 8.71
C ARG A 855 -12.46 -11.55 8.93
N LEU A 856 -13.02 -12.61 9.47
CA LEU A 856 -14.44 -12.65 9.83
C LEU A 856 -14.73 -11.55 10.86
N SER A 857 -15.78 -10.78 10.64
CA SER A 857 -16.06 -9.58 11.43
C SER A 857 -17.47 -9.49 12.02
N GLY A 858 -18.31 -10.52 11.82
CA GLY A 858 -19.65 -10.49 12.41
C GLY A 858 -20.55 -11.69 12.11
N ALA A 859 -20.19 -12.53 11.15
CA ALA A 859 -20.95 -13.71 10.79
C ALA A 859 -20.81 -14.84 11.83
N THR A 860 -21.71 -15.83 11.75
CA THR A 860 -21.62 -17.09 12.48
C THR A 860 -21.21 -18.20 11.51
N ALA A 861 -20.21 -19.00 11.86
CA ALA A 861 -19.75 -20.11 11.05
C ALA A 861 -19.54 -21.37 11.88
N VAL A 862 -20.02 -22.52 11.38
CA VAL A 862 -19.85 -23.84 11.99
C VAL A 862 -19.18 -24.78 10.98
N VAL A 863 -18.15 -25.49 11.42
CA VAL A 863 -17.36 -26.39 10.55
C VAL A 863 -16.85 -27.60 11.35
N GLU A 864 -16.72 -28.76 10.69
CA GLU A 864 -16.23 -29.97 11.35
C GLU A 864 -14.71 -29.99 11.61
N GLY A 865 -13.94 -29.16 10.92
CA GLY A 865 -12.50 -29.00 11.13
C GLY A 865 -11.90 -27.96 10.21
N THR A 866 -10.67 -27.50 10.49
CA THR A 866 -9.98 -26.48 9.70
C THR A 866 -8.51 -26.82 9.48
N GLY A 867 -7.95 -26.32 8.37
CA GLY A 867 -6.52 -26.28 8.14
C GLY A 867 -5.79 -25.23 9.01
N ASP A 868 -4.55 -24.89 8.64
CA ASP A 868 -3.73 -23.89 9.33
C ASP A 868 -4.34 -22.47 9.23
N HIS A 869 -4.00 -21.60 10.17
CA HIS A 869 -4.40 -20.17 10.21
C HIS A 869 -5.91 -19.91 10.31
N GLY A 870 -6.69 -20.81 10.91
CA GLY A 870 -8.11 -20.58 11.18
C GLY A 870 -8.32 -19.34 12.06
N CYS A 871 -9.38 -18.54 11.80
CA CYS A 871 -9.73 -17.30 12.52
C CYS A 871 -8.62 -16.22 12.54
N GLU A 872 -7.66 -16.27 11.62
CA GLU A 872 -6.58 -15.28 11.53
C GLU A 872 -7.17 -13.89 11.31
N TYR A 873 -6.73 -12.90 12.11
CA TYR A 873 -7.21 -11.50 12.07
C TYR A 873 -8.75 -11.33 12.22
N MET A 874 -9.45 -12.25 12.82
CA MET A 874 -10.88 -12.10 13.10
C MET A 874 -11.12 -10.91 14.03
N THR A 875 -12.16 -10.10 13.74
CA THR A 875 -12.49 -8.88 14.49
C THR A 875 -13.87 -8.93 15.15
N GLY A 876 -14.68 -9.94 14.86
CA GLY A 876 -16.02 -10.09 15.40
C GLY A 876 -16.68 -11.37 14.91
N GLY A 877 -17.88 -11.65 15.37
CA GLY A 877 -18.62 -12.85 14.98
C GLY A 877 -18.37 -14.06 15.87
N THR A 878 -18.91 -15.21 15.47
CA THR A 878 -18.82 -16.47 16.21
C THR A 878 -18.42 -17.60 15.26
N VAL A 879 -17.41 -18.36 15.65
CA VAL A 879 -16.97 -19.56 14.93
C VAL A 879 -17.08 -20.77 15.87
N ALA A 880 -17.58 -21.87 15.36
CA ALA A 880 -17.55 -23.15 16.08
C ALA A 880 -16.83 -24.20 15.21
N VAL A 881 -15.74 -24.75 15.72
CA VAL A 881 -14.98 -25.84 15.09
C VAL A 881 -15.24 -27.10 15.90
N LEU A 882 -15.92 -28.08 15.29
CA LEU A 882 -16.38 -29.30 15.94
C LEU A 882 -15.34 -30.42 15.95
N GLY A 883 -14.16 -30.19 15.41
CA GLY A 883 -13.08 -31.17 15.33
C GLY A 883 -11.71 -30.50 15.29
N LYS A 884 -10.78 -31.09 14.53
CA LYS A 884 -9.36 -30.70 14.52
C LYS A 884 -9.12 -29.34 13.85
N THR A 885 -8.17 -28.61 14.40
CA THR A 885 -7.61 -27.38 13.80
C THR A 885 -6.19 -27.60 13.32
N GLY A 886 -5.75 -26.80 12.33
CA GLY A 886 -4.34 -26.66 11.98
C GLY A 886 -3.59 -25.76 12.96
N ARG A 887 -2.34 -25.41 12.59
CA ARG A 887 -1.41 -24.54 13.36
C ARG A 887 -1.79 -23.06 13.25
N ASN A 888 -1.25 -22.27 14.17
CA ASN A 888 -1.34 -20.81 14.19
C ASN A 888 -2.81 -20.29 14.17
N PHE A 889 -3.70 -21.03 14.80
CA PHE A 889 -5.11 -20.64 14.92
C PHE A 889 -5.23 -19.32 15.71
N ALA A 890 -6.16 -18.44 15.33
CA ALA A 890 -6.43 -17.13 15.94
C ALA A 890 -5.27 -16.13 15.91
N ALA A 891 -4.27 -16.29 15.03
CA ALA A 891 -3.18 -15.32 14.89
C ALA A 891 -3.73 -13.92 14.55
N GLY A 892 -3.35 -12.89 15.33
CA GLY A 892 -3.80 -11.52 15.11
C GLY A 892 -5.31 -11.29 15.35
N MET A 893 -6.04 -12.23 15.89
CA MET A 893 -7.46 -12.08 16.25
C MET A 893 -7.61 -11.00 17.32
N SER A 894 -8.51 -10.03 17.10
CA SER A 894 -8.71 -8.88 17.99
C SER A 894 -10.14 -8.74 18.49
N GLY A 895 -11.06 -9.60 18.07
CA GLY A 895 -12.45 -9.60 18.52
C GLY A 895 -13.21 -10.83 18.03
N GLY A 896 -14.41 -11.02 18.54
CA GLY A 896 -15.22 -12.20 18.29
C GLY A 896 -14.87 -13.38 19.19
N VAL A 897 -15.54 -14.53 19.00
CA VAL A 897 -15.34 -15.76 19.75
C VAL A 897 -15.20 -16.95 18.82
N ALA A 898 -14.24 -17.81 19.11
CA ALA A 898 -14.09 -19.09 18.46
C ALA A 898 -14.22 -20.22 19.50
N TYR A 899 -15.25 -21.05 19.35
CA TYR A 899 -15.44 -22.28 20.12
C TYR A 899 -14.75 -23.42 19.39
N VAL A 900 -13.89 -24.15 20.08
CA VAL A 900 -13.15 -25.28 19.50
C VAL A 900 -13.37 -26.51 20.37
N TYR A 901 -13.84 -27.59 19.75
CA TYR A 901 -13.90 -28.89 20.42
C TYR A 901 -12.51 -29.53 20.38
N ASP A 902 -11.83 -29.54 21.54
CA ASP A 902 -10.45 -30.04 21.69
C ASP A 902 -10.47 -31.50 22.16
N GLU A 903 -10.84 -32.40 21.26
CA GLU A 903 -10.95 -33.83 21.55
C GLU A 903 -9.64 -34.46 22.02
N ASP A 904 -8.52 -34.06 21.44
CA ASP A 904 -7.20 -34.63 21.69
C ASP A 904 -6.35 -33.83 22.71
N GLY A 905 -6.86 -32.73 23.25
CA GLY A 905 -6.16 -31.86 24.20
C GLY A 905 -4.94 -31.13 23.62
N GLN A 906 -4.81 -31.05 22.29
CA GLN A 906 -3.65 -30.46 21.63
C GLN A 906 -3.88 -29.03 21.12
N PHE A 907 -5.08 -28.50 21.24
CA PHE A 907 -5.42 -27.19 20.69
C PHE A 907 -4.54 -26.06 21.25
N SER A 908 -4.14 -26.15 22.54
CA SER A 908 -3.25 -25.17 23.16
C SER A 908 -1.88 -25.01 22.45
N LYS A 909 -1.40 -26.04 21.77
CA LYS A 909 -0.16 -26.01 20.99
C LYS A 909 -0.33 -25.43 19.58
N LYS A 910 -1.57 -25.33 19.11
CA LYS A 910 -1.93 -24.89 17.77
C LYS A 910 -2.45 -23.45 17.76
N CYS A 911 -2.97 -22.95 18.89
CA CYS A 911 -3.52 -21.61 19.05
C CYS A 911 -2.42 -20.57 19.26
N ASN A 912 -2.51 -19.46 18.53
CA ASN A 912 -1.63 -18.31 18.75
C ASN A 912 -2.24 -17.39 19.82
N THR A 913 -1.73 -17.48 21.03
CA THR A 913 -2.25 -16.75 22.20
C THR A 913 -1.67 -15.33 22.37
N ALA A 914 -0.97 -14.79 21.37
CA ALA A 914 -0.35 -13.47 21.46
C ALA A 914 -1.38 -12.33 21.68
N MET A 915 -2.60 -12.48 21.19
CA MET A 915 -3.67 -11.48 21.28
C MET A 915 -5.00 -12.03 21.79
N VAL A 916 -5.09 -13.31 22.11
CA VAL A 916 -6.32 -13.96 22.60
C VAL A 916 -6.09 -14.71 23.91
N SER A 917 -7.13 -14.82 24.73
CA SER A 917 -7.19 -15.73 25.89
C SER A 917 -7.92 -17.02 25.50
N MET A 918 -7.46 -18.13 26.03
CA MET A 918 -8.15 -19.43 25.93
C MET A 918 -8.83 -19.73 27.27
N GLU A 919 -10.12 -19.99 27.20
CA GLU A 919 -10.95 -20.27 28.37
C GLU A 919 -11.75 -21.55 28.13
N LYS A 920 -12.06 -22.25 29.21
CA LYS A 920 -12.93 -23.40 29.14
C LYS A 920 -14.36 -22.89 28.96
N VAL A 921 -15.15 -23.53 28.10
CA VAL A 921 -16.59 -23.28 28.00
C VAL A 921 -17.25 -23.65 29.30
N LEU A 922 -18.00 -22.70 29.86
CA LEU A 922 -18.75 -22.85 31.13
C LEU A 922 -20.22 -23.08 30.87
N THR A 923 -20.88 -23.80 31.78
CA THR A 923 -22.34 -23.82 31.82
C THR A 923 -22.87 -22.41 32.17
N ALA A 924 -24.14 -22.13 31.83
CA ALA A 924 -24.73 -20.84 32.16
C ALA A 924 -24.64 -20.51 33.68
N ALA A 925 -24.87 -21.49 34.53
CA ALA A 925 -24.79 -21.34 35.99
C ALA A 925 -23.37 -21.07 36.50
N GLU A 926 -22.35 -21.75 35.94
CA GLU A 926 -20.95 -21.50 36.27
C GLU A 926 -20.50 -20.11 35.81
N GLN A 927 -20.93 -19.70 34.61
CA GLN A 927 -20.59 -18.40 34.06
C GLN A 927 -21.22 -17.26 34.88
N GLU A 928 -22.49 -17.41 35.26
CA GLU A 928 -23.20 -16.46 36.15
C GLU A 928 -22.56 -16.35 37.55
N ALA A 929 -22.01 -17.44 38.05
CA ALA A 929 -21.39 -17.48 39.37
C ALA A 929 -19.93 -16.96 39.37
N SER A 930 -19.21 -17.04 38.26
CA SER A 930 -17.75 -16.85 38.20
C SER A 930 -17.29 -15.65 37.40
N LEU A 931 -18.06 -15.16 36.45
CA LEU A 931 -17.66 -14.09 35.53
C LEU A 931 -18.59 -12.89 35.59
N PRO A 932 -18.07 -11.66 35.64
CA PRO A 932 -18.88 -10.46 35.43
C PRO A 932 -19.61 -10.51 34.09
N ARG A 933 -20.87 -10.10 34.06
CA ARG A 933 -21.72 -10.12 32.86
C ARG A 933 -21.12 -9.30 31.70
N ALA A 934 -20.31 -8.27 31.99
CA ALA A 934 -19.61 -7.47 31.01
C ALA A 934 -18.59 -8.27 30.18
N ILE A 935 -18.16 -9.45 30.63
CA ILE A 935 -17.23 -10.34 29.93
C ILE A 935 -17.99 -11.33 29.04
N TRP A 936 -19.32 -11.46 29.20
CA TRP A 936 -20.10 -12.38 28.39
C TRP A 936 -20.21 -11.88 26.96
N HIS A 937 -19.92 -12.77 26.02
CA HIS A 937 -19.95 -12.43 24.63
C HIS A 937 -21.41 -12.17 24.16
N ARG A 938 -21.65 -10.99 23.56
CA ARG A 938 -22.99 -10.55 23.11
C ARG A 938 -24.08 -10.62 24.21
N ASP A 939 -23.71 -10.38 25.45
CA ASP A 939 -24.63 -10.51 26.61
C ASP A 939 -25.34 -11.88 26.73
N GLN A 940 -24.74 -12.94 26.20
CA GLN A 940 -25.25 -14.30 26.24
C GLN A 940 -24.21 -15.23 26.83
N THR A 941 -24.67 -16.23 27.59
CA THR A 941 -23.80 -17.30 28.09
C THR A 941 -23.28 -18.16 26.94
N ASP A 942 -22.15 -18.81 27.15
CA ASP A 942 -21.55 -19.73 26.18
C ASP A 942 -22.54 -20.86 25.82
N GLU A 943 -23.21 -21.39 26.80
CA GLU A 943 -24.25 -22.42 26.62
C GLU A 943 -25.39 -21.95 25.72
N ALA A 944 -25.86 -20.70 25.92
CA ALA A 944 -26.92 -20.12 25.09
C ALA A 944 -26.47 -19.89 23.65
N GLN A 945 -25.19 -19.53 23.43
CA GLN A 945 -24.64 -19.37 22.11
C GLN A 945 -24.43 -20.68 21.36
N LEU A 946 -23.96 -21.72 22.05
CA LEU A 946 -23.75 -23.05 21.47
C LEU A 946 -25.04 -23.79 21.16
N LYS A 947 -26.17 -23.44 21.87
CA LYS A 947 -27.50 -23.98 21.57
C LYS A 947 -28.16 -23.40 20.32
N LYS A 948 -27.74 -22.27 19.86
CA LYS A 948 -28.16 -21.68 18.57
C LYS A 948 -27.58 -22.42 17.39
#